data_47a6fff27545c103e47590abdac34df6
#
_entry.id   47a6fff27545c103e47590abdac34df6
#
_cell.length_a   1.000
_cell.length_b   1.000
_cell.length_c   1.000
_cell.angle_alpha   90.00
_cell.angle_beta   90.00
_cell.angle_gamma   90.00
#
_symmetry.space_group_name_H-M   'P 1'
#
loop_
_entity.id
_entity.type
_entity.pdbx_description
1 polymer ?
#
loop_
_entity_poly.entity_id
_entity_poly.type
_entity_poly.pdbx_seq_one_letter_code
_entity_poly.pdbx_strand_id
1 'polypeptide(L)'
;SYLNYIKDSYKPVGTTNEEEIFGERYDAIKNNQWVNWGDEVLHSGLKQNYSISVAGGTEKTKAYFSLNYTDEKSMYENDNYKVYSTRVRIDQEINKWINAGINVQASFSNKNSRNAVLERALFSTPLGVPYNEDGSITEFPIPGSSSDPNPLADEQDGVYKNNTKAGKAYVDAYLEWKPVKGLSVKSQLGGSYSQSRSGKFMGEGSYNVLKGSTVAYGEATNKTGYNYKWENIVAYHNTFNKDHDLTVTGVTSWNYNQSEEYYVYGENPATNDMLWYALQNADNKKLSSKYLMSKGMGFIGRVNYSYKGKYLFSASGRYEADSRLSKDNRWNLFPAVSVGWRISDEAFMAGTKNWLDNLKLRVGYGVAGTTAGIAEYSSMASLENVTTSLGGMTVPSAKFTEYITNRNLTWEKTHDLNIGIDASFLNNRIDLTLDLYKTKTTDVILSQALPTSIMGNYNGSIPYKMNKNAAETENRGIEMALNTRNIVKKDFTWSSTVTFTANKEKIKSLIDGQDMMFNAKKGDMVFKVGEGVGSFYKYKVLGIWQYSEKETAALFGCEPGDIKLDLPSVKKDGNGYYYMNPEGERVDITAENPYSVRADYDRQVIGRNTPDWTLGFKNNFRYKDFDLSIFLYARWGQMMNYGS
;
A
#
# COMPACT_ATOMS: atom_id res chain seq x y z
N SER A 1 -34.18 20.01 -4.37
CA SER A 1 -33.54 20.74 -3.26
C SER A 1 -33.74 19.97 -1.97
N TYR A 2 -32.89 20.26 -0.95
CA TYR A 2 -32.94 19.68 0.40
C TYR A 2 -34.35 19.77 1.02
N LEU A 3 -34.98 20.95 0.97
CA LEU A 3 -36.33 21.17 1.54
C LEU A 3 -37.37 20.25 0.90
N ASN A 4 -37.35 20.09 -0.42
CA ASN A 4 -38.29 19.21 -1.10
C ASN A 4 -38.09 17.76 -0.73
N TYR A 5 -36.82 17.33 -0.64
CA TYR A 5 -36.49 15.96 -0.19
C TYR A 5 -37.07 15.66 1.20
N ILE A 6 -36.88 16.54 2.17
CA ILE A 6 -37.42 16.37 3.51
C ILE A 6 -38.96 16.39 3.50
N LYS A 7 -39.59 17.36 2.81
CA LYS A 7 -41.06 17.42 2.71
C LYS A 7 -41.64 16.16 2.05
N ASP A 8 -40.99 15.64 1.02
CA ASP A 8 -41.44 14.43 0.32
C ASP A 8 -41.33 13.19 1.20
N SER A 9 -40.34 13.10 2.09
CA SER A 9 -40.19 11.99 3.04
C SER A 9 -41.29 11.95 4.12
N TYR A 10 -41.95 13.07 4.41
CA TYR A 10 -43.06 13.15 5.37
C TYR A 10 -44.47 13.02 4.72
N LYS A 11 -44.57 13.08 3.42
CA LYS A 11 -45.90 12.91 2.70
C LYS A 11 -46.64 11.63 3.09
N PRO A 12 -45.99 10.47 3.22
CA PRO A 12 -46.69 9.24 3.63
C PRO A 12 -47.32 9.30 5.02
N VAL A 13 -46.79 10.15 5.91
CA VAL A 13 -47.25 10.32 7.29
C VAL A 13 -48.41 11.31 7.38
N GLY A 14 -48.67 12.08 6.31
CA GLY A 14 -49.82 12.98 6.19
C GLY A 14 -49.69 14.32 6.89
N THR A 15 -48.52 14.67 7.46
CA THR A 15 -48.31 15.98 8.07
C THR A 15 -47.93 17.03 7.01
N THR A 16 -48.51 18.24 7.13
CA THR A 16 -48.19 19.41 6.31
C THR A 16 -47.64 20.57 7.15
N ASN A 17 -47.57 20.42 8.45
CA ASN A 17 -47.01 21.43 9.33
C ASN A 17 -45.49 21.49 9.19
N GLU A 18 -44.95 22.61 8.71
CA GLU A 18 -43.52 22.79 8.45
C GLU A 18 -42.69 22.75 9.73
N GLU A 19 -43.19 23.29 10.83
CA GLU A 19 -42.50 23.24 12.11
C GLU A 19 -42.35 21.79 12.62
N GLU A 20 -43.36 20.96 12.44
CA GLU A 20 -43.33 19.55 12.77
C GLU A 20 -42.42 18.75 11.81
N ILE A 21 -42.46 19.06 10.50
CA ILE A 21 -41.63 18.42 9.48
C ILE A 21 -40.14 18.70 9.68
N PHE A 22 -39.79 19.95 9.98
CA PHE A 22 -38.38 20.36 10.08
C PHE A 22 -37.84 20.33 11.51
N GLY A 23 -38.71 20.30 12.54
CA GLY A 23 -38.28 20.24 13.94
C GLY A 23 -37.27 21.31 14.29
N GLU A 24 -36.15 20.92 14.90
CA GLU A 24 -35.05 21.80 15.31
C GLU A 24 -34.49 22.66 14.17
N ARG A 25 -34.68 22.26 12.91
CA ARG A 25 -34.19 22.98 11.71
C ARG A 25 -35.11 24.10 11.24
N TYR A 26 -36.36 24.17 11.79
CA TYR A 26 -37.37 25.10 11.31
C TYR A 26 -36.95 26.57 11.44
N ASP A 27 -36.40 26.94 12.59
CA ASP A 27 -35.93 28.31 12.82
C ASP A 27 -34.74 28.69 11.94
N ALA A 28 -33.80 27.77 11.70
CA ALA A 28 -32.69 27.99 10.80
C ALA A 28 -33.14 28.21 9.36
N ILE A 29 -34.16 27.47 8.91
CA ILE A 29 -34.77 27.63 7.58
C ILE A 29 -35.49 28.99 7.49
N LYS A 30 -36.30 29.33 8.48
CA LYS A 30 -37.07 30.56 8.55
C LYS A 30 -36.16 31.80 8.57
N ASN A 31 -35.02 31.70 9.25
CA ASN A 31 -34.03 32.78 9.35
C ASN A 31 -33.03 32.79 8.18
N ASN A 32 -33.23 31.91 7.16
CA ASN A 32 -32.37 31.80 5.98
C ASN A 32 -30.90 31.51 6.29
N GLN A 33 -30.62 30.70 7.32
CA GLN A 33 -29.28 30.33 7.79
C GLN A 33 -28.72 29.14 6.97
N TRP A 34 -28.43 29.36 5.70
CA TRP A 34 -27.83 28.34 4.84
C TRP A 34 -26.31 28.39 4.89
N VAL A 35 -25.67 27.23 4.99
CA VAL A 35 -24.22 27.06 5.04
C VAL A 35 -23.75 26.11 3.95
N ASN A 36 -22.73 26.54 3.21
CA ASN A 36 -21.95 25.62 2.37
C ASN A 36 -20.75 25.14 3.17
N TRP A 37 -20.91 24.03 3.87
CA TRP A 37 -19.85 23.47 4.71
C TRP A 37 -18.57 23.15 3.93
N GLY A 38 -18.67 22.85 2.62
CA GLY A 38 -17.51 22.64 1.77
C GLY A 38 -16.61 23.88 1.68
N ASP A 39 -17.21 25.06 1.54
CA ASP A 39 -16.48 26.33 1.47
C ASP A 39 -15.90 26.72 2.84
N GLU A 40 -16.57 26.33 3.93
CA GLU A 40 -16.10 26.62 5.30
C GLU A 40 -14.86 25.76 5.68
N VAL A 41 -14.76 24.54 5.19
CA VAL A 41 -13.69 23.60 5.57
C VAL A 41 -12.54 23.54 4.58
N LEU A 42 -12.73 24.03 3.34
CA LEU A 42 -11.73 23.95 2.27
C LEU A 42 -11.09 25.30 1.98
N HIS A 43 -9.78 25.33 2.04
CA HIS A 43 -8.96 26.50 1.70
C HIS A 43 -7.95 26.16 0.59
N SER A 44 -7.37 27.20 -0.01
CA SER A 44 -6.27 27.00 -0.95
C SER A 44 -5.02 26.49 -0.23
N GLY A 45 -4.58 25.30 -0.59
CA GLY A 45 -3.32 24.75 -0.11
C GLY A 45 -2.11 25.38 -0.81
N LEU A 46 -0.99 25.50 -0.10
CA LEU A 46 0.27 26.01 -0.67
C LEU A 46 1.43 25.08 -0.31
N LYS A 47 2.15 24.63 -1.35
CA LYS A 47 3.37 23.86 -1.16
C LYS A 47 4.58 24.64 -1.68
N GLN A 48 5.56 24.82 -0.83
CA GLN A 48 6.81 25.52 -1.11
C GLN A 48 7.98 24.57 -0.89
N ASN A 49 8.90 24.51 -1.87
CA ASN A 49 10.14 23.75 -1.78
C ASN A 49 11.32 24.68 -2.05
N TYR A 50 12.25 24.72 -1.12
CA TYR A 50 13.51 25.45 -1.26
C TYR A 50 14.66 24.46 -1.21
N SER A 51 15.50 24.46 -2.23
CA SER A 51 16.65 23.56 -2.33
C SER A 51 17.88 24.34 -2.73
N ILE A 52 18.96 24.11 -1.98
CA ILE A 52 20.29 24.56 -2.35
C ILE A 52 21.23 23.37 -2.37
N SER A 53 22.04 23.26 -3.41
CA SER A 53 23.03 22.20 -3.49
C SER A 53 24.33 22.73 -4.06
N VAL A 54 25.43 22.16 -3.58
CA VAL A 54 26.77 22.44 -4.04
C VAL A 54 27.46 21.11 -4.34
N ALA A 55 28.03 20.99 -5.52
CA ALA A 55 28.83 19.85 -5.90
C ALA A 55 30.19 20.38 -6.41
N GLY A 56 31.26 19.73 -5.99
CA GLY A 56 32.60 20.11 -6.40
C GLY A 56 33.61 19.01 -6.12
N GLY A 57 34.84 19.22 -6.56
CA GLY A 57 35.88 18.26 -6.28
C GLY A 57 37.07 18.38 -7.19
N THR A 58 37.98 17.43 -7.04
CA THR A 58 39.16 17.21 -7.85
C THR A 58 39.08 15.85 -8.55
N GLU A 59 40.11 15.43 -9.26
CA GLU A 59 40.17 14.05 -9.80
C GLU A 59 40.07 12.98 -8.69
N LYS A 60 40.56 13.30 -7.48
CA LYS A 60 40.59 12.35 -6.35
C LYS A 60 39.49 12.54 -5.33
N THR A 61 38.90 13.71 -5.23
CA THR A 61 37.86 14.03 -4.24
C THR A 61 36.62 14.49 -4.94
N LYS A 62 35.48 13.90 -4.62
CA LYS A 62 34.16 14.38 -5.05
C LYS A 62 33.33 14.67 -3.81
N ALA A 63 32.79 15.89 -3.72
CA ALA A 63 31.95 16.31 -2.62
C ALA A 63 30.62 16.84 -3.11
N TYR A 64 29.57 16.51 -2.40
CA TYR A 64 28.22 17.00 -2.62
C TYR A 64 27.59 17.37 -1.29
N PHE A 65 26.95 18.53 -1.25
CA PHE A 65 26.16 19.00 -0.12
C PHE A 65 24.82 19.53 -0.62
N SER A 66 23.75 19.26 0.12
CA SER A 66 22.44 19.88 -0.14
C SER A 66 21.66 20.12 1.14
N LEU A 67 20.88 21.20 1.13
CA LEU A 67 19.85 21.53 2.10
C LEU A 67 18.52 21.66 1.37
N ASN A 68 17.47 21.09 1.93
CA ASN A 68 16.11 21.22 1.41
C ASN A 68 15.18 21.59 2.55
N TYR A 69 14.27 22.50 2.28
CA TYR A 69 13.15 22.85 3.14
C TYR A 69 11.85 22.72 2.35
N THR A 70 10.90 21.99 2.90
CA THR A 70 9.54 21.89 2.37
C THR A 70 8.57 22.42 3.41
N ASP A 71 7.67 23.31 2.99
CA ASP A 71 6.53 23.80 3.76
C ASP A 71 5.26 23.54 2.94
N GLU A 72 4.39 22.71 3.47
CA GLU A 72 3.13 22.33 2.83
C GLU A 72 1.98 22.67 3.78
N LYS A 73 1.14 23.57 3.35
CA LYS A 73 -0.16 23.85 3.97
C LYS A 73 -1.22 23.13 3.16
N SER A 74 -1.99 22.29 3.82
CA SER A 74 -3.08 21.53 3.21
C SER A 74 -4.26 22.45 2.88
N MET A 75 -5.29 21.85 2.29
CA MET A 75 -6.58 22.51 2.07
C MET A 75 -7.43 22.62 3.36
N TYR A 76 -7.02 22.00 4.45
CA TYR A 76 -7.69 22.11 5.75
C TYR A 76 -6.91 23.04 6.66
N GLU A 77 -7.63 23.82 7.47
CA GLU A 77 -7.00 24.63 8.51
C GLU A 77 -6.20 23.73 9.47
N ASN A 78 -5.08 24.24 9.96
CA ASN A 78 -4.21 23.49 10.89
C ASN A 78 -3.68 22.12 10.41
N ASP A 79 -3.84 21.77 9.14
CA ASP A 79 -3.20 20.59 8.53
C ASP A 79 -1.99 21.06 7.72
N ASN A 80 -0.78 20.78 8.23
CA ASN A 80 0.46 21.25 7.64
C ASN A 80 1.62 20.25 7.84
N TYR A 81 2.61 20.36 6.96
CA TYR A 81 3.78 19.50 6.97
C TYR A 81 5.05 20.30 6.63
N LYS A 82 6.00 20.32 7.57
CA LYS A 82 7.31 20.96 7.39
C LYS A 82 8.41 19.93 7.46
N VAL A 83 9.34 19.98 6.52
CA VAL A 83 10.49 19.08 6.47
C VAL A 83 11.76 19.87 6.20
N TYR A 84 12.76 19.59 7.01
CA TYR A 84 14.15 20.01 6.82
C TYR A 84 14.97 18.79 6.50
N SER A 85 15.77 18.81 5.44
CA SER A 85 16.65 17.70 5.11
C SER A 85 17.99 18.18 4.61
N THR A 86 19.03 17.45 4.96
CA THR A 86 20.40 17.69 4.51
C THR A 86 21.02 16.40 3.99
N ARG A 87 21.91 16.55 3.03
CA ARG A 87 22.73 15.46 2.54
C ARG A 87 24.17 15.93 2.35
N VAL A 88 25.09 15.11 2.82
CA VAL A 88 26.53 15.26 2.61
C VAL A 88 27.04 13.96 2.00
N ARG A 89 27.76 14.05 0.89
CA ARG A 89 28.46 12.92 0.29
C ARG A 89 29.87 13.31 -0.04
N ILE A 90 30.82 12.47 0.36
CA ILE A 90 32.24 12.61 0.04
C ILE A 90 32.73 11.26 -0.47
N ASP A 91 33.31 11.24 -1.67
CA ASP A 91 34.03 10.10 -2.22
C ASP A 91 35.49 10.54 -2.42
N GLN A 92 36.43 9.77 -1.86
CA GLN A 92 37.85 10.09 -1.85
C GLN A 92 38.69 8.92 -2.39
N GLU A 93 39.44 9.16 -3.42
CA GLU A 93 40.58 8.32 -3.79
C GLU A 93 41.80 8.69 -2.92
N ILE A 94 42.05 7.89 -1.89
CA ILE A 94 43.16 8.12 -0.96
C ILE A 94 44.48 7.88 -1.68
N ASN A 95 44.56 6.81 -2.44
CA ASN A 95 45.64 6.50 -3.35
C ASN A 95 45.17 5.50 -4.41
N LYS A 96 46.04 5.05 -5.31
CA LYS A 96 45.71 4.12 -6.41
C LYS A 96 45.12 2.79 -5.98
N TRP A 97 45.23 2.43 -4.69
CA TRP A 97 44.73 1.16 -4.13
C TRP A 97 43.53 1.33 -3.21
N ILE A 98 43.33 2.52 -2.64
CA ILE A 98 42.34 2.72 -1.57
C ILE A 98 41.41 3.86 -1.95
N ASN A 99 40.10 3.55 -2.01
CA ASN A 99 39.00 4.50 -2.08
C ASN A 99 38.16 4.41 -0.81
N ALA A 100 37.68 5.54 -0.35
CA ALA A 100 36.74 5.62 0.76
C ALA A 100 35.61 6.59 0.42
N GLY A 101 34.45 6.37 0.95
CA GLY A 101 33.33 7.28 0.80
C GLY A 101 32.37 7.25 1.97
N ILE A 102 31.70 8.38 2.16
CA ILE A 102 30.65 8.53 3.16
C ILE A 102 29.50 9.32 2.57
N ASN A 103 28.28 8.88 2.83
CA ASN A 103 27.05 9.57 2.49
C ASN A 103 26.19 9.65 3.74
N VAL A 104 25.90 10.86 4.20
CA VAL A 104 25.06 11.14 5.35
C VAL A 104 23.82 11.88 4.88
N GLN A 105 22.67 11.43 5.31
CA GLN A 105 21.40 12.12 5.11
C GLN A 105 20.70 12.28 6.46
N ALA A 106 20.22 13.47 6.75
CA ALA A 106 19.41 13.71 7.94
C ALA A 106 18.15 14.49 7.56
N SER A 107 17.06 14.17 8.22
CA SER A 107 15.80 14.89 8.07
C SER A 107 15.09 15.06 9.39
N PHE A 108 14.40 16.18 9.52
CA PHE A 108 13.48 16.45 10.62
C PHE A 108 12.16 16.93 10.03
N SER A 109 11.05 16.36 10.50
CA SER A 109 9.72 16.74 10.06
C SER A 109 8.79 17.06 11.24
N ASN A 110 7.87 17.98 10.98
CA ASN A 110 6.77 18.31 11.89
C ASN A 110 5.48 18.32 11.09
N LYS A 111 4.54 17.45 11.46
CA LYS A 111 3.25 17.28 10.81
C LYS A 111 2.12 17.52 11.81
N ASN A 112 1.21 18.42 11.48
CA ASN A 112 -0.12 18.47 12.08
C ASN A 112 -1.11 17.86 11.10
N SER A 113 -2.09 17.12 11.60
CA SER A 113 -3.08 16.43 10.75
C SER A 113 -4.49 16.67 11.24
N ARG A 114 -5.41 16.78 10.29
CA ARG A 114 -6.85 16.74 10.51
C ARG A 114 -7.42 15.43 9.93
N ASN A 115 -8.59 15.02 10.41
CA ASN A 115 -9.17 13.74 10.02
C ASN A 115 -10.64 13.93 9.61
N ALA A 116 -11.01 13.40 8.45
CA ALA A 116 -12.38 13.33 7.95
C ALA A 116 -13.15 14.67 7.88
N VAL A 117 -12.46 15.82 7.76
CA VAL A 117 -13.12 17.15 7.79
C VAL A 117 -14.10 17.34 6.64
N LEU A 118 -13.69 17.00 5.41
CA LEU A 118 -14.57 17.08 4.24
C LEU A 118 -15.73 16.07 4.33
N GLU A 119 -15.49 14.86 4.81
CA GLU A 119 -16.54 13.87 5.01
C GLU A 119 -17.61 14.39 5.97
N ARG A 120 -17.21 14.97 7.11
CA ARG A 120 -18.12 15.60 8.07
C ARG A 120 -18.93 16.71 7.41
N ALA A 121 -18.27 17.61 6.68
CA ALA A 121 -18.91 18.71 5.97
C ALA A 121 -19.97 18.24 4.97
N LEU A 122 -19.67 17.17 4.22
CA LEU A 122 -20.59 16.60 3.20
C LEU A 122 -21.82 15.92 3.83
N PHE A 123 -21.67 15.35 5.03
CA PHE A 123 -22.78 14.70 5.75
C PHE A 123 -23.52 15.64 6.70
N SER A 124 -23.04 16.84 6.93
CA SER A 124 -23.72 17.81 7.80
C SER A 124 -24.90 18.45 7.10
N THR A 125 -25.92 18.75 7.89
CA THR A 125 -27.09 19.51 7.41
C THR A 125 -26.63 20.89 6.88
N PRO A 126 -27.02 21.32 5.66
CA PRO A 126 -26.56 22.58 5.07
C PRO A 126 -27.28 23.81 5.68
N LEU A 127 -27.41 23.83 6.99
CA LEU A 127 -28.12 24.84 7.79
C LEU A 127 -27.35 25.13 9.08
N GLY A 128 -27.52 26.33 9.61
CA GLY A 128 -27.04 26.73 10.93
C GLY A 128 -26.12 27.94 10.91
N VAL A 129 -25.48 28.21 12.05
CA VAL A 129 -24.57 29.35 12.28
C VAL A 129 -23.19 28.77 12.63
N PRO A 130 -22.19 28.85 11.72
CA PRO A 130 -20.87 28.27 11.96
C PRO A 130 -20.10 28.92 13.12
N TYR A 131 -20.28 30.20 13.33
CA TYR A 131 -19.51 31.03 14.28
C TYR A 131 -20.43 31.82 15.21
N ASN A 132 -20.01 31.99 16.46
CA ASN A 132 -20.62 32.88 17.40
C ASN A 132 -20.33 34.37 17.06
N GLU A 133 -20.99 35.31 17.73
CA GLU A 133 -20.79 36.74 17.50
C GLU A 133 -19.35 37.22 17.82
N ASP A 134 -18.64 36.51 18.68
CA ASP A 134 -17.24 36.76 19.04
C ASP A 134 -16.23 36.13 18.07
N GLY A 135 -16.73 35.41 17.03
CA GLY A 135 -15.92 34.73 16.04
C GLY A 135 -15.46 33.33 16.46
N SER A 136 -15.80 32.86 17.65
CA SER A 136 -15.55 31.47 18.05
C SER A 136 -16.46 30.51 17.28
N ILE A 137 -16.01 29.25 17.13
CA ILE A 137 -16.77 28.21 16.42
C ILE A 137 -17.91 27.71 17.32
N THR A 138 -19.14 27.66 16.78
CA THR A 138 -20.29 27.11 17.53
C THR A 138 -20.10 25.59 17.68
N GLU A 139 -20.45 25.05 18.85
CA GLU A 139 -20.44 23.58 19.05
C GLU A 139 -21.50 22.89 18.18
N PHE A 140 -22.71 23.45 18.16
CA PHE A 140 -23.84 22.97 17.37
C PHE A 140 -24.39 24.13 16.52
N PRO A 141 -24.28 24.05 15.18
CA PRO A 141 -24.66 25.16 14.30
C PRO A 141 -26.15 25.46 14.27
N ILE A 142 -27.00 24.44 14.53
CA ILE A 142 -28.46 24.59 14.52
C ILE A 142 -28.91 24.92 15.95
N PRO A 143 -29.50 26.11 16.19
CA PRO A 143 -29.97 26.48 17.51
C PRO A 143 -30.94 25.46 18.10
N GLY A 144 -30.70 25.05 19.36
CA GLY A 144 -31.53 24.05 20.04
C GLY A 144 -31.22 22.60 19.72
N SER A 145 -30.41 22.32 18.70
CA SER A 145 -29.96 20.96 18.38
C SER A 145 -28.71 20.59 19.17
N SER A 146 -28.61 19.31 19.56
CA SER A 146 -27.41 18.71 20.15
C SER A 146 -26.97 17.45 19.39
N SER A 147 -27.51 17.22 18.19
CA SER A 147 -27.28 15.99 17.43
C SER A 147 -26.25 16.11 16.32
N ASP A 148 -26.11 17.32 15.72
CA ASP A 148 -25.22 17.57 14.60
C ASP A 148 -24.13 18.58 14.98
N PRO A 149 -22.96 18.12 15.46
CA PRO A 149 -21.86 19.01 15.82
C PRO A 149 -21.31 19.77 14.60
N ASN A 150 -20.74 20.94 14.85
CA ASN A 150 -20.11 21.73 13.84
C ASN A 150 -18.93 20.98 13.19
N PRO A 151 -18.90 20.82 11.85
CA PRO A 151 -17.75 20.20 11.16
C PRO A 151 -16.40 20.84 11.47
N LEU A 152 -16.41 22.12 11.83
CA LEU A 152 -15.23 22.91 12.21
C LEU A 152 -14.85 22.75 13.70
N ALA A 153 -15.57 22.01 14.53
CA ALA A 153 -15.34 21.93 15.99
C ALA A 153 -13.88 21.61 16.35
N ASP A 154 -13.21 20.75 15.57
CA ASP A 154 -11.80 20.39 15.78
C ASP A 154 -10.82 21.54 15.45
N GLU A 155 -11.25 22.63 14.82
CA GLU A 155 -10.42 23.82 14.52
C GLU A 155 -10.39 24.84 15.66
N GLN A 156 -11.27 24.72 16.64
CA GLN A 156 -11.25 25.52 17.87
C GLN A 156 -9.93 25.30 18.62
N ASP A 157 -9.29 26.38 19.04
CA ASP A 157 -8.03 26.31 19.78
C ASP A 157 -8.15 25.48 21.06
N GLY A 158 -7.16 24.63 21.32
CA GLY A 158 -7.12 23.76 22.50
C GLY A 158 -8.05 22.56 22.49
N VAL A 159 -8.93 22.41 21.48
CA VAL A 159 -9.92 21.33 21.43
C VAL A 159 -9.37 20.08 20.77
N TYR A 160 -8.62 20.21 19.68
CA TYR A 160 -8.06 19.08 18.96
C TYR A 160 -6.61 19.33 18.55
N LYS A 161 -5.76 18.34 18.78
CA LYS A 161 -4.37 18.34 18.30
C LYS A 161 -3.95 16.94 17.86
N ASN A 162 -3.41 16.84 16.65
CA ASN A 162 -2.75 15.61 16.16
C ASN A 162 -1.43 16.01 15.52
N ASN A 163 -0.34 15.79 16.26
CA ASN A 163 0.99 16.25 15.87
C ASN A 163 2.00 15.11 15.89
N THR A 164 2.75 14.97 14.80
CA THR A 164 3.88 14.05 14.71
C THR A 164 5.16 14.82 14.40
N LYS A 165 6.17 14.66 15.26
CA LYS A 165 7.55 15.11 15.01
C LYS A 165 8.43 13.89 14.78
N ALA A 166 9.18 13.87 13.69
CA ALA A 166 10.06 12.75 13.37
C ALA A 166 11.43 13.24 12.91
N GLY A 167 12.46 12.61 13.44
CA GLY A 167 13.85 12.76 13.01
C GLY A 167 14.36 11.45 12.43
N LYS A 168 15.12 11.52 11.33
CA LYS A 168 15.77 10.37 10.71
C LYS A 168 17.16 10.75 10.26
N ALA A 169 18.13 9.91 10.58
CA ALA A 169 19.49 9.99 10.06
C ALA A 169 19.83 8.68 9.35
N TYR A 170 20.48 8.77 8.21
CA TYR A 170 21.01 7.66 7.44
C TYR A 170 22.50 7.93 7.18
N VAL A 171 23.33 6.91 7.39
CA VAL A 171 24.76 6.94 7.12
C VAL A 171 25.11 5.71 6.30
N ASP A 172 25.85 5.92 5.22
CA ASP A 172 26.45 4.87 4.41
C ASP A 172 27.92 5.20 4.21
N ALA A 173 28.81 4.30 4.62
CA ALA A 173 30.24 4.47 4.52
C ALA A 173 30.88 3.22 3.91
N TYR A 174 31.89 3.42 3.06
CA TYR A 174 32.64 2.31 2.49
C TYR A 174 34.14 2.56 2.45
N LEU A 175 34.87 1.47 2.48
CA LEU A 175 36.28 1.38 2.19
C LEU A 175 36.46 0.33 1.07
N GLU A 176 37.11 0.71 -0.02
CA GLU A 176 37.44 -0.18 -1.13
C GLU A 176 38.96 -0.27 -1.29
N TRP A 177 39.46 -1.50 -1.33
CA TRP A 177 40.84 -1.81 -1.58
C TRP A 177 41.02 -2.52 -2.91
N LYS A 178 41.93 -2.04 -3.75
CA LYS A 178 42.28 -2.56 -5.08
C LYS A 178 43.73 -3.07 -5.09
N PRO A 179 44.00 -4.28 -4.51
CA PRO A 179 45.35 -4.77 -4.32
C PRO A 179 46.11 -5.05 -5.63
N VAL A 180 45.38 -5.54 -6.63
CA VAL A 180 45.91 -5.86 -7.94
C VAL A 180 44.92 -5.48 -9.02
N LYS A 181 45.38 -5.37 -10.26
CA LYS A 181 44.52 -5.06 -11.42
C LYS A 181 43.38 -6.05 -11.52
N GLY A 182 42.17 -5.56 -11.62
CA GLY A 182 40.95 -6.34 -11.75
C GLY A 182 40.33 -6.82 -10.43
N LEU A 183 41.03 -6.82 -9.29
CA LEU A 183 40.51 -7.23 -8.00
C LEU A 183 40.12 -6.01 -7.15
N SER A 184 38.90 -6.00 -6.65
CA SER A 184 38.46 -5.05 -5.62
C SER A 184 37.88 -5.80 -4.40
N VAL A 185 38.16 -5.28 -3.23
CA VAL A 185 37.61 -5.72 -1.94
C VAL A 185 36.98 -4.51 -1.27
N LYS A 186 35.66 -4.49 -1.16
CA LYS A 186 34.89 -3.38 -0.60
C LYS A 186 34.16 -3.82 0.66
N SER A 187 34.35 -3.08 1.75
CA SER A 187 33.51 -3.19 2.95
C SER A 187 32.64 -1.96 3.05
N GLN A 188 31.33 -2.16 3.16
CA GLN A 188 30.33 -1.11 3.19
C GLN A 188 29.40 -1.31 4.37
N LEU A 189 29.22 -0.25 5.18
CA LEU A 189 28.31 -0.21 6.32
C LEU A 189 27.30 0.90 6.07
N GLY A 190 26.02 0.51 5.89
CA GLY A 190 24.90 1.43 5.84
C GLY A 190 24.04 1.28 7.08
N GLY A 191 23.48 2.37 7.59
CA GLY A 191 22.56 2.30 8.72
C GLY A 191 21.66 3.51 8.83
N SER A 192 20.55 3.36 9.53
CA SER A 192 19.68 4.48 9.85
C SER A 192 19.22 4.44 11.30
N TYR A 193 19.07 5.63 11.86
CA TYR A 193 18.42 5.88 13.13
C TYR A 193 17.19 6.73 12.88
N SER A 194 16.08 6.38 13.49
CA SER A 194 14.84 7.14 13.42
C SER A 194 14.20 7.26 14.79
N GLN A 195 13.68 8.46 15.08
CA GLN A 195 12.88 8.72 16.26
C GLN A 195 11.64 9.50 15.86
N SER A 196 10.48 9.10 16.35
CA SER A 196 9.23 9.83 16.15
C SER A 196 8.46 9.92 17.46
N ARG A 197 7.85 11.09 17.68
CA ARG A 197 6.86 11.30 18.70
C ARG A 197 5.56 11.73 18.04
N SER A 198 4.52 10.92 18.19
CA SER A 198 3.15 11.23 17.79
C SER A 198 2.32 11.52 19.02
N GLY A 199 1.54 12.57 18.99
CA GLY A 199 0.59 12.90 20.06
C GLY A 199 -0.75 13.27 19.44
N LYS A 200 -1.83 12.73 19.98
CA LYS A 200 -3.20 13.07 19.61
C LYS A 200 -3.99 13.42 20.86
N PHE A 201 -4.74 14.49 20.76
CA PHE A 201 -5.62 14.99 21.81
C PHE A 201 -6.98 15.30 21.20
N MET A 202 -8.03 14.88 21.87
CA MET A 202 -9.42 15.21 21.62
C MET A 202 -10.05 15.69 22.93
N GLY A 203 -10.34 16.97 23.01
CA GLY A 203 -11.02 17.58 24.16
C GLY A 203 -12.55 17.48 24.04
N GLU A 204 -13.24 17.92 25.10
CA GLU A 204 -14.70 17.84 25.21
C GLU A 204 -15.45 18.52 24.05
N GLY A 205 -14.94 19.67 23.56
CA GLY A 205 -15.50 20.39 22.41
C GLY A 205 -15.15 19.81 21.04
N SER A 206 -14.44 18.68 20.93
CA SER A 206 -14.12 18.09 19.63
C SER A 206 -15.33 17.42 18.98
N TYR A 207 -15.35 17.40 17.64
CA TYR A 207 -16.47 16.87 16.86
C TYR A 207 -16.94 15.47 17.30
N ASN A 208 -16.02 14.52 17.49
CA ASN A 208 -16.39 13.15 17.84
C ASN A 208 -16.87 13.01 19.29
N VAL A 209 -16.41 13.88 20.19
CA VAL A 209 -16.86 13.91 21.59
C VAL A 209 -18.26 14.53 21.64
N LEU A 210 -18.47 15.66 20.99
CA LEU A 210 -19.79 16.30 20.87
C LEU A 210 -20.82 15.37 20.24
N LYS A 211 -20.41 14.56 19.25
CA LYS A 211 -21.28 13.54 18.63
C LYS A 211 -21.54 12.31 19.49
N GLY A 212 -20.93 12.21 20.68
CA GLY A 212 -21.05 11.04 21.55
C GLY A 212 -20.38 9.76 21.01
N SER A 213 -19.52 9.89 19.98
CA SER A 213 -18.83 8.73 19.38
C SER A 213 -17.63 8.26 20.22
N THR A 214 -17.08 9.14 21.07
CA THR A 214 -15.96 8.88 21.99
C THR A 214 -16.02 9.83 23.15
N VAL A 215 -15.21 9.56 24.19
CA VAL A 215 -14.95 10.49 25.28
C VAL A 215 -13.74 11.36 24.97
N ALA A 216 -13.52 12.44 25.72
CA ALA A 216 -12.28 13.21 25.62
C ALA A 216 -11.07 12.32 25.98
N TYR A 217 -9.97 12.43 25.23
CA TYR A 217 -8.79 11.62 25.49
C TYR A 217 -7.50 12.27 24.97
N GLY A 218 -6.41 11.83 25.55
CA GLY A 218 -5.07 12.08 25.04
C GLY A 218 -4.31 10.78 24.81
N GLU A 219 -3.49 10.75 23.78
CA GLU A 219 -2.59 9.65 23.53
C GLU A 219 -1.23 10.14 23.01
N ALA A 220 -0.18 9.42 23.35
CA ALA A 220 1.15 9.69 22.81
C ALA A 220 1.89 8.38 22.50
N THR A 221 2.59 8.38 21.38
CA THR A 221 3.46 7.29 20.96
C THR A 221 4.86 7.84 20.76
N ASN A 222 5.85 7.24 21.42
CA ASN A 222 7.26 7.44 21.13
C ASN A 222 7.80 6.18 20.48
N LYS A 223 8.39 6.33 19.30
CA LYS A 223 8.97 5.22 18.54
C LYS A 223 10.39 5.54 18.17
N THR A 224 11.29 4.61 18.50
CA THR A 224 12.71 4.66 18.13
C THR A 224 13.01 3.42 17.28
N GLY A 225 13.74 3.61 16.21
CA GLY A 225 14.19 2.51 15.37
C GLY A 225 15.59 2.72 14.87
N TYR A 226 16.35 1.66 14.79
CA TYR A 226 17.61 1.66 14.08
C TYR A 226 17.81 0.37 13.30
N ASN A 227 18.49 0.51 12.17
CA ASN A 227 18.90 -0.63 11.37
C ASN A 227 20.31 -0.40 10.83
N TYR A 228 20.98 -1.50 10.56
CA TYR A 228 22.22 -1.46 9.79
C TYR A 228 22.32 -2.68 8.86
N LYS A 229 23.04 -2.47 7.78
CA LYS A 229 23.44 -3.49 6.83
C LYS A 229 24.96 -3.37 6.62
N TRP A 230 25.68 -4.45 6.85
CA TRP A 230 27.10 -4.54 6.60
C TRP A 230 27.35 -5.54 5.49
N GLU A 231 28.04 -5.11 4.44
CA GLU A 231 28.36 -5.95 3.29
C GLU A 231 29.86 -5.92 3.01
N ASN A 232 30.43 -7.10 2.76
CA ASN A 232 31.77 -7.22 2.25
C ASN A 232 31.71 -7.85 0.87
N ILE A 233 32.26 -7.17 -0.12
CA ILE A 233 32.16 -7.48 -1.52
C ILE A 233 33.56 -7.71 -2.07
N VAL A 234 33.81 -8.87 -2.62
CA VAL A 234 35.03 -9.19 -3.35
C VAL A 234 34.65 -9.36 -4.82
N ALA A 235 35.23 -8.57 -5.70
CA ALA A 235 34.95 -8.63 -7.12
C ALA A 235 36.27 -8.74 -7.89
N TYR A 236 36.32 -9.69 -8.82
CA TYR A 236 37.41 -9.82 -9.77
C TYR A 236 36.87 -9.68 -11.19
N HIS A 237 37.45 -8.76 -11.95
CA HIS A 237 37.11 -8.52 -13.34
C HIS A 237 38.36 -8.58 -14.21
N ASN A 238 38.31 -9.33 -15.28
CA ASN A 238 39.38 -9.38 -16.25
C ASN A 238 38.85 -9.76 -17.64
N THR A 239 39.53 -9.21 -18.66
CA THR A 239 39.30 -9.56 -20.06
C THR A 239 40.50 -10.34 -20.60
N PHE A 240 40.32 -11.60 -20.92
CA PHE A 240 41.33 -12.49 -21.45
C PHE A 240 41.25 -12.51 -22.98
N ASN A 241 42.40 -12.49 -23.64
CA ASN A 241 42.53 -12.55 -25.12
C ASN A 241 41.61 -11.58 -25.87
N LYS A 242 41.22 -10.46 -25.26
CA LYS A 242 40.33 -9.41 -25.78
C LYS A 242 38.87 -9.86 -26.00
N ASP A 243 38.59 -11.16 -26.00
CA ASP A 243 37.30 -11.77 -26.36
C ASP A 243 36.53 -12.29 -25.16
N HIS A 244 37.21 -12.62 -24.08
CA HIS A 244 36.62 -13.27 -22.89
C HIS A 244 36.58 -12.29 -21.72
N ASP A 245 35.44 -11.71 -21.46
CA ASP A 245 35.21 -10.82 -20.33
C ASP A 245 34.58 -11.61 -19.16
N LEU A 246 35.24 -11.64 -18.02
CA LEU A 246 34.82 -12.37 -16.84
C LEU A 246 34.75 -11.45 -15.63
N THR A 247 33.62 -11.46 -14.95
CA THR A 247 33.46 -10.87 -13.62
C THR A 247 32.95 -11.92 -12.64
N VAL A 248 33.69 -12.12 -11.54
CA VAL A 248 33.28 -12.96 -10.42
C VAL A 248 33.10 -12.09 -9.19
N THR A 249 31.97 -12.23 -8.52
CA THR A 249 31.65 -11.45 -7.32
C THR A 249 31.21 -12.36 -6.20
N GLY A 250 31.82 -12.17 -5.01
CA GLY A 250 31.39 -12.78 -3.75
C GLY A 250 30.93 -11.69 -2.78
N VAL A 251 29.83 -11.90 -2.10
CA VAL A 251 29.31 -10.95 -1.09
C VAL A 251 28.93 -11.68 0.17
N THR A 252 29.31 -11.12 1.32
CA THR A 252 28.72 -11.47 2.62
C THR A 252 27.91 -10.29 3.11
N SER A 253 26.72 -10.52 3.66
CA SER A 253 25.84 -9.47 4.16
C SER A 253 25.25 -9.80 5.52
N TRP A 254 25.18 -8.81 6.41
CA TRP A 254 24.53 -8.88 7.71
C TRP A 254 23.54 -7.74 7.83
N ASN A 255 22.31 -8.07 8.24
CA ASN A 255 21.23 -7.10 8.44
C ASN A 255 20.80 -7.15 9.90
N TYR A 256 20.52 -6.00 10.46
CA TYR A 256 19.94 -5.86 11.78
C TYR A 256 18.87 -4.79 11.75
N ASN A 257 17.71 -5.08 12.31
CA ASN A 257 16.61 -4.12 12.48
C ASN A 257 16.12 -4.22 13.92
N GLN A 258 15.88 -3.06 14.54
CA GLN A 258 15.28 -2.95 15.87
C GLN A 258 14.33 -1.77 15.89
N SER A 259 13.21 -1.93 16.57
CA SER A 259 12.32 -0.82 16.92
C SER A 259 11.76 -0.99 18.32
N GLU A 260 11.63 0.13 19.02
CA GLU A 260 11.00 0.25 20.32
C GLU A 260 9.86 1.25 20.21
N GLU A 261 8.74 0.94 20.85
CA GLU A 261 7.57 1.79 20.87
C GLU A 261 7.00 1.82 22.28
N TYR A 262 6.73 3.04 22.76
CA TYR A 262 6.07 3.32 24.02
C TYR A 262 4.80 4.10 23.74
N TYR A 263 3.68 3.58 24.20
CA TYR A 263 2.37 4.17 24.01
C TYR A 263 1.72 4.44 25.35
N VAL A 264 1.12 5.62 25.46
CA VAL A 264 0.29 6.05 26.60
C VAL A 264 -1.03 6.58 26.10
N TYR A 265 -2.09 6.31 26.82
CA TYR A 265 -3.44 6.77 26.55
C TYR A 265 -4.13 7.06 27.87
N GLY A 266 -5.01 8.05 27.90
CA GLY A 266 -5.86 8.35 29.05
C GLY A 266 -7.10 9.10 28.62
N GLU A 267 -8.22 8.75 29.21
CA GLU A 267 -9.53 9.36 29.01
C GLU A 267 -9.74 10.52 30.01
N ASN A 268 -10.59 11.49 29.64
CA ASN A 268 -10.99 12.62 30.47
C ASN A 268 -9.79 13.31 31.15
N PRO A 269 -8.81 13.82 30.38
CA PRO A 269 -7.69 14.53 30.96
C PRO A 269 -8.18 15.76 31.73
N ALA A 270 -7.54 16.09 32.84
CA ALA A 270 -7.99 17.12 33.75
C ALA A 270 -8.07 18.55 33.15
N THR A 271 -7.37 18.79 32.04
CA THR A 271 -7.37 20.08 31.32
C THR A 271 -6.96 19.87 29.86
N ASN A 272 -7.53 20.69 28.98
CA ASN A 272 -7.19 20.69 27.54
C ASN A 272 -5.79 21.27 27.28
N ASP A 273 -5.31 22.21 28.11
CA ASP A 273 -4.04 22.93 27.90
C ASP A 273 -2.82 22.00 27.89
N MET A 274 -2.88 20.92 28.67
CA MET A 274 -1.78 19.98 28.80
C MET A 274 -1.75 18.93 27.68
N LEU A 275 -2.77 18.86 26.83
CA LEU A 275 -2.89 17.90 25.73
C LEU A 275 -2.63 16.45 26.23
N TRP A 276 -1.64 15.77 25.64
CA TRP A 276 -1.21 14.42 26.03
C TRP A 276 -0.07 14.39 27.07
N TYR A 277 0.29 15.51 27.68
CA TYR A 277 1.42 15.56 28.61
C TYR A 277 1.06 15.29 30.08
N ALA A 278 -0.22 15.30 30.44
CA ALA A 278 -0.67 15.11 31.83
C ALA A 278 -1.59 13.89 32.02
N LEU A 279 -1.37 12.83 31.25
CA LEU A 279 -2.22 11.63 31.24
C LEU A 279 -2.13 10.79 32.53
N GLN A 280 -1.16 11.06 33.42
CA GLN A 280 -1.08 10.41 34.74
C GLN A 280 -2.33 10.67 35.61
N ASN A 281 -3.05 11.77 35.38
CA ASN A 281 -4.25 12.15 36.10
C ASN A 281 -5.56 11.82 35.35
N ALA A 282 -5.45 11.23 34.14
CA ALA A 282 -6.60 10.85 33.32
C ALA A 282 -7.26 9.57 33.84
N ASP A 283 -8.50 9.33 33.39
CA ASP A 283 -9.20 8.07 33.60
C ASP A 283 -8.75 6.98 32.62
N ASN A 284 -9.14 5.71 32.84
CA ASN A 284 -8.98 4.59 31.92
C ASN A 284 -7.63 4.56 31.17
N LYS A 285 -6.54 4.66 31.94
CA LYS A 285 -5.17 4.70 31.40
C LYS A 285 -4.77 3.39 30.74
N LYS A 286 -4.14 3.49 29.57
CA LYS A 286 -3.52 2.36 28.87
C LYS A 286 -2.05 2.66 28.62
N LEU A 287 -1.21 1.72 28.95
CA LEU A 287 0.24 1.79 28.76
C LEU A 287 0.65 0.53 28.00
N SER A 288 1.44 0.70 26.97
CA SER A 288 2.05 -0.43 26.29
C SER A 288 3.47 -0.13 25.83
N SER A 289 4.28 -1.15 25.78
CA SER A 289 5.61 -1.08 25.19
C SER A 289 5.81 -2.23 24.23
N LYS A 290 6.54 -1.98 23.16
CA LYS A 290 6.87 -2.96 22.13
C LYS A 290 8.34 -2.94 21.84
N TYR A 291 8.94 -4.11 21.74
CA TYR A 291 10.31 -4.29 21.27
C TYR A 291 10.29 -5.30 20.13
N LEU A 292 10.75 -4.88 18.95
CA LEU A 292 10.80 -5.72 17.77
C LEU A 292 12.23 -5.76 17.24
N MET A 293 12.72 -6.97 16.93
CA MET A 293 14.08 -7.16 16.45
C MET A 293 14.12 -8.29 15.41
N SER A 294 14.79 -8.03 14.28
CA SER A 294 15.10 -9.06 13.29
C SER A 294 16.54 -8.97 12.82
N LYS A 295 17.09 -10.12 12.45
CA LYS A 295 18.47 -10.28 11.95
C LYS A 295 18.44 -11.11 10.68
N GLY A 296 19.30 -10.74 9.73
CA GLY A 296 19.52 -11.50 8.52
C GLY A 296 21.01 -11.67 8.24
N MET A 297 21.35 -12.75 7.57
CA MET A 297 22.71 -13.03 7.10
C MET A 297 22.64 -13.70 5.73
N GLY A 298 23.53 -13.32 4.82
CA GLY A 298 23.52 -13.88 3.47
C GLY A 298 24.91 -13.97 2.85
N PHE A 299 25.07 -14.97 1.99
CA PHE A 299 26.23 -15.18 1.13
C PHE A 299 25.75 -15.18 -0.30
N ILE A 300 26.42 -14.42 -1.17
CA ILE A 300 26.10 -14.33 -2.59
C ILE A 300 27.33 -14.65 -3.40
N GLY A 301 27.19 -15.53 -4.37
CA GLY A 301 28.16 -15.75 -5.44
C GLY A 301 27.55 -15.39 -6.78
N ARG A 302 28.29 -14.67 -7.63
CA ARG A 302 27.86 -14.34 -8.99
C ARG A 302 29.02 -14.46 -9.96
N VAL A 303 28.73 -14.99 -11.13
CA VAL A 303 29.63 -15.06 -12.28
C VAL A 303 28.91 -14.39 -13.47
N ASN A 304 29.57 -13.41 -14.07
CA ASN A 304 29.16 -12.85 -15.36
C ASN A 304 30.27 -13.14 -16.37
N TYR A 305 29.89 -13.67 -17.52
CA TYR A 305 30.81 -13.99 -18.58
C TYR A 305 30.26 -13.49 -19.91
N SER A 306 31.14 -12.87 -20.70
CA SER A 306 30.81 -12.43 -22.05
C SER A 306 31.90 -12.90 -23.02
N TYR A 307 31.48 -13.56 -24.10
CA TYR A 307 32.37 -13.94 -25.19
C TYR A 307 32.14 -13.03 -26.40
N LYS A 308 33.18 -12.31 -26.78
CA LYS A 308 33.18 -11.33 -27.90
C LYS A 308 32.08 -10.25 -27.79
N GLY A 309 31.52 -10.02 -26.59
CA GLY A 309 30.36 -9.15 -26.40
C GLY A 309 29.05 -9.70 -26.99
N LYS A 310 29.08 -10.89 -27.64
CA LYS A 310 27.94 -11.50 -28.35
C LYS A 310 27.16 -12.45 -27.48
N TYR A 311 27.87 -13.37 -26.80
CA TYR A 311 27.27 -14.39 -25.95
C TYR A 311 27.46 -14.00 -24.50
N LEU A 312 26.37 -13.78 -23.81
CA LEU A 312 26.34 -13.27 -22.44
C LEU A 312 25.79 -14.36 -21.53
N PHE A 313 26.47 -14.61 -20.44
CA PHE A 313 26.06 -15.56 -19.42
C PHE A 313 26.18 -14.93 -18.04
N SER A 314 25.15 -15.10 -17.19
CA SER A 314 25.19 -14.73 -15.78
C SER A 314 24.59 -15.86 -14.95
N ALA A 315 25.30 -16.25 -13.89
CA ALA A 315 24.79 -17.17 -12.88
C ALA A 315 25.04 -16.58 -11.50
N SER A 316 24.08 -16.70 -10.59
CA SER A 316 24.25 -16.29 -9.19
C SER A 316 23.46 -17.21 -8.27
N GLY A 317 23.94 -17.31 -7.03
CA GLY A 317 23.25 -17.96 -5.93
C GLY A 317 23.34 -17.10 -4.69
N ARG A 318 22.22 -16.94 -3.99
CA ARG A 318 22.14 -16.28 -2.67
C ARG A 318 21.68 -17.30 -1.64
N TYR A 319 22.51 -17.55 -0.65
CA TYR A 319 22.20 -18.37 0.52
C TYR A 319 21.98 -17.45 1.70
N GLU A 320 20.75 -17.39 2.22
CA GLU A 320 20.31 -16.37 3.16
C GLU A 320 19.50 -16.95 4.30
N ALA A 321 19.65 -16.35 5.48
CA ALA A 321 18.89 -16.64 6.69
C ALA A 321 18.16 -15.41 7.21
N ASP A 322 16.98 -15.63 7.81
CA ASP A 322 16.17 -14.64 8.50
C ASP A 322 15.74 -15.15 9.88
N SER A 323 15.96 -14.34 10.92
CA SER A 323 15.66 -14.69 12.32
C SER A 323 14.17 -14.82 12.65
N ARG A 324 13.28 -14.33 11.78
CA ARG A 324 11.83 -14.46 11.92
C ARG A 324 11.35 -15.90 11.75
N LEU A 325 12.15 -16.71 11.07
CA LEU A 325 11.91 -18.13 10.86
C LEU A 325 12.55 -19.00 11.96
N SER A 326 12.02 -20.19 12.15
CA SER A 326 12.59 -21.19 13.07
C SER A 326 14.00 -21.57 12.65
N LYS A 327 14.78 -22.10 13.62
CA LYS A 327 16.19 -22.45 13.39
C LYS A 327 16.38 -23.37 12.17
N ASP A 328 15.47 -24.31 11.97
CA ASP A 328 15.58 -25.33 10.92
C ASP A 328 15.16 -24.81 9.52
N ASN A 329 14.36 -23.74 9.46
CA ASN A 329 13.76 -23.22 8.21
C ASN A 329 14.30 -21.83 7.79
N ARG A 330 15.23 -21.25 8.58
CA ARG A 330 15.68 -19.86 8.33
C ARG A 330 16.60 -19.71 7.12
N TRP A 331 17.38 -20.73 6.79
CA TRP A 331 18.32 -20.72 5.67
C TRP A 331 17.64 -21.21 4.39
N ASN A 332 17.85 -20.49 3.29
CA ASN A 332 17.39 -20.92 1.97
C ASN A 332 18.33 -20.44 0.86
N LEU A 333 18.36 -21.18 -0.26
CA LEU A 333 19.15 -20.88 -1.44
C LEU A 333 18.25 -20.34 -2.55
N PHE A 334 18.65 -19.23 -3.15
CA PHE A 334 17.97 -18.54 -4.23
C PHE A 334 18.89 -18.45 -5.44
N PRO A 335 18.82 -19.40 -6.38
CA PRO A 335 19.62 -19.39 -7.61
C PRO A 335 18.99 -18.51 -8.68
N ALA A 336 19.84 -17.96 -9.57
CA ALA A 336 19.42 -17.33 -10.81
C ALA A 336 20.43 -17.55 -11.92
N VAL A 337 19.94 -17.71 -13.14
CA VAL A 337 20.74 -17.86 -14.36
C VAL A 337 20.13 -17.06 -15.49
N SER A 338 20.95 -16.43 -16.31
CA SER A 338 20.49 -15.79 -17.54
C SER A 338 21.51 -15.94 -18.66
N VAL A 339 20.97 -16.00 -19.87
CA VAL A 339 21.75 -16.00 -21.11
C VAL A 339 21.25 -14.90 -22.03
N GLY A 340 22.19 -14.32 -22.78
CA GLY A 340 21.89 -13.30 -23.78
C GLY A 340 22.70 -13.56 -25.05
N TRP A 341 22.06 -13.35 -26.19
CA TRP A 341 22.69 -13.47 -27.50
C TRP A 341 22.45 -12.21 -28.32
N ARG A 342 23.54 -11.52 -28.67
CA ARG A 342 23.49 -10.37 -29.57
C ARG A 342 23.57 -10.86 -31.02
N ILE A 343 22.41 -11.16 -31.57
CA ILE A 343 22.22 -11.72 -32.91
C ILE A 343 22.72 -10.76 -33.98
N SER A 344 22.51 -9.46 -33.79
CA SER A 344 22.97 -8.40 -34.74
C SER A 344 24.49 -8.39 -34.99
N ASP A 345 25.27 -8.94 -34.03
CA ASP A 345 26.74 -8.94 -34.16
C ASP A 345 27.26 -10.20 -34.90
N GLU A 346 26.37 -11.10 -35.31
CA GLU A 346 26.72 -12.31 -36.05
C GLU A 346 27.06 -12.01 -37.53
N ALA A 347 27.93 -12.82 -38.12
CA ALA A 347 28.36 -12.62 -39.50
C ALA A 347 27.19 -12.73 -40.49
N PHE A 348 26.23 -13.62 -40.25
CA PHE A 348 25.04 -13.77 -41.09
C PHE A 348 24.08 -12.58 -41.05
N MET A 349 24.21 -11.68 -40.06
CA MET A 349 23.45 -10.44 -39.93
C MET A 349 24.15 -9.23 -40.57
N ALA A 350 25.33 -9.42 -41.20
CA ALA A 350 26.09 -8.31 -41.78
C ALA A 350 25.29 -7.49 -42.82
N GLY A 351 24.40 -8.12 -43.57
CA GLY A 351 23.52 -7.50 -44.56
C GLY A 351 22.39 -6.63 -43.99
N THR A 352 22.13 -6.71 -42.69
CA THR A 352 21.03 -5.98 -42.05
C THR A 352 21.47 -4.69 -41.36
N LYS A 353 22.79 -4.41 -41.26
CA LYS A 353 23.40 -3.28 -40.50
C LYS A 353 22.95 -1.90 -40.96
N ASN A 354 22.41 -1.78 -42.15
CA ASN A 354 21.90 -0.51 -42.69
C ASN A 354 20.55 -0.09 -42.09
N TRP A 355 19.83 -1.01 -41.45
CA TRP A 355 18.52 -0.76 -40.84
C TRP A 355 18.34 -1.36 -39.43
N LEU A 356 19.10 -2.41 -39.07
CA LEU A 356 19.07 -3.07 -37.77
C LEU A 356 20.40 -2.83 -37.03
N ASP A 357 20.37 -1.99 -36.01
CA ASP A 357 21.56 -1.58 -35.23
C ASP A 357 21.85 -2.58 -34.10
N ASN A 358 20.82 -3.09 -33.46
CA ASN A 358 20.94 -4.08 -32.39
C ASN A 358 19.76 -5.07 -32.44
N LEU A 359 20.06 -6.34 -32.25
CA LEU A 359 19.08 -7.37 -31.96
C LEU A 359 19.68 -8.32 -30.92
N LYS A 360 19.09 -8.33 -29.73
CA LYS A 360 19.52 -9.17 -28.61
C LYS A 360 18.36 -9.96 -28.07
N LEU A 361 18.55 -11.26 -27.96
CA LEU A 361 17.64 -12.19 -27.26
C LEU A 361 18.16 -12.42 -25.84
N ARG A 362 17.26 -12.42 -24.87
CA ARG A 362 17.53 -12.69 -23.45
C ARG A 362 16.60 -13.78 -22.93
N VAL A 363 17.13 -14.71 -22.13
CA VAL A 363 16.37 -15.68 -21.38
C VAL A 363 16.93 -15.72 -19.97
N GLY A 364 16.09 -15.59 -18.98
CA GLY A 364 16.46 -15.63 -17.58
C GLY A 364 15.50 -16.46 -16.75
N TYR A 365 16.06 -17.19 -15.80
CA TYR A 365 15.30 -17.87 -14.75
C TYR A 365 15.93 -17.55 -13.40
N GLY A 366 15.09 -17.23 -12.43
CA GLY A 366 15.55 -16.93 -11.08
C GLY A 366 14.52 -17.31 -10.02
N VAL A 367 15.02 -17.56 -8.82
CA VAL A 367 14.21 -17.76 -7.62
C VAL A 367 14.52 -16.64 -6.64
N ALA A 368 13.48 -15.93 -6.19
CA ALA A 368 13.58 -14.94 -5.14
C ALA A 368 12.79 -15.40 -3.92
N GLY A 369 13.33 -15.15 -2.72
CA GLY A 369 12.67 -15.45 -1.45
C GLY A 369 12.24 -14.18 -0.72
N THR A 370 11.12 -14.25 -0.01
CA THR A 370 10.70 -13.18 0.89
C THR A 370 10.16 -13.72 2.21
N THR A 371 10.36 -12.96 3.28
CA THR A 371 9.80 -13.16 4.61
C THR A 371 8.93 -11.97 5.03
N ALA A 372 8.55 -11.10 4.08
CA ALA A 372 7.85 -9.84 4.34
C ALA A 372 6.50 -10.03 5.04
N GLY A 373 5.81 -11.16 4.81
CA GLY A 373 4.56 -11.52 5.49
C GLY A 373 4.72 -12.09 6.91
N ILE A 374 5.96 -12.24 7.40
CA ILE A 374 6.26 -12.85 8.71
C ILE A 374 6.61 -11.74 9.70
N ALA A 375 5.82 -11.61 10.75
CA ALA A 375 6.13 -10.69 11.84
C ALA A 375 7.33 -11.21 12.66
N GLU A 376 8.01 -10.31 13.34
CA GLU A 376 9.07 -10.65 14.30
C GLU A 376 8.51 -11.62 15.34
N TYR A 377 9.32 -12.59 15.73
CA TYR A 377 8.98 -13.63 16.71
C TYR A 377 7.86 -14.61 16.30
N SER A 378 7.38 -14.61 15.04
CA SER A 378 6.33 -15.55 14.57
C SER A 378 6.70 -17.03 14.74
N SER A 379 7.99 -17.35 14.83
CA SER A 379 8.50 -18.71 15.12
C SER A 379 8.62 -19.01 16.61
N MET A 380 8.28 -18.06 17.51
CA MET A 380 8.36 -18.20 18.96
C MET A 380 6.96 -18.11 19.57
N ALA A 381 6.69 -18.92 20.59
CA ALA A 381 5.44 -18.82 21.34
C ALA A 381 5.39 -17.47 22.07
N SER A 382 4.33 -16.72 21.87
CA SER A 382 4.12 -15.42 22.50
C SER A 382 2.89 -15.48 23.39
N LEU A 383 3.04 -14.92 24.60
CA LEU A 383 1.97 -14.82 25.59
C LEU A 383 1.68 -13.34 25.86
N GLU A 384 0.44 -13.05 26.17
CA GLU A 384 0.03 -11.74 26.69
C GLU A 384 -0.56 -11.88 28.09
N ASN A 385 -0.32 -10.87 28.92
CA ASN A 385 -0.89 -10.80 30.25
C ASN A 385 -2.38 -10.48 30.18
N VAL A 386 -3.16 -11.23 30.90
CA VAL A 386 -4.60 -11.02 31.06
C VAL A 386 -4.95 -11.13 32.54
N THR A 387 -6.16 -10.69 32.88
CA THR A 387 -6.73 -10.97 34.21
C THR A 387 -7.84 -12.01 34.05
N THR A 388 -7.94 -12.92 34.98
CA THR A 388 -9.04 -13.90 35.07
C THR A 388 -9.69 -13.82 36.43
N SER A 389 -10.94 -14.24 36.51
CA SER A 389 -11.65 -14.32 37.80
C SER A 389 -11.57 -15.75 38.34
N LEU A 390 -11.08 -15.89 39.56
CA LEU A 390 -11.02 -17.15 40.28
C LEU A 390 -11.66 -16.96 41.66
N GLY A 391 -12.80 -17.65 41.91
CA GLY A 391 -13.50 -17.54 43.20
C GLY A 391 -13.96 -16.11 43.53
N GLY A 392 -14.29 -15.28 42.53
CA GLY A 392 -14.68 -13.88 42.70
C GLY A 392 -13.53 -12.88 42.83
N MET A 393 -12.27 -13.35 42.84
CA MET A 393 -11.08 -12.47 42.84
C MET A 393 -10.49 -12.35 41.44
N THR A 394 -10.08 -11.14 41.06
CA THR A 394 -9.34 -10.89 39.83
C THR A 394 -7.86 -11.24 40.05
N VAL A 395 -7.35 -12.21 39.32
CA VAL A 395 -5.96 -12.65 39.39
C VAL A 395 -5.22 -12.45 38.07
N PRO A 396 -3.91 -12.11 38.09
CA PRO A 396 -3.10 -12.11 36.89
C PRO A 396 -3.02 -13.50 36.25
N SER A 397 -3.08 -13.53 34.95
CA SER A 397 -2.97 -14.75 34.14
C SER A 397 -2.27 -14.43 32.83
N ALA A 398 -2.03 -15.45 32.02
CA ALA A 398 -1.48 -15.29 30.68
C ALA A 398 -2.23 -16.17 29.69
N LYS A 399 -2.41 -15.67 28.48
CA LYS A 399 -2.94 -16.45 27.35
C LYS A 399 -2.04 -16.30 26.14
N PHE A 400 -2.19 -17.17 25.15
CA PHE A 400 -1.51 -16.99 23.87
C PHE A 400 -1.99 -15.70 23.19
N THR A 401 -1.10 -15.04 22.47
CA THR A 401 -1.46 -13.97 21.54
C THR A 401 -2.36 -14.52 20.43
N GLU A 402 -3.05 -13.66 19.71
CA GLU A 402 -3.98 -14.03 18.61
C GLU A 402 -3.36 -15.02 17.61
N TYR A 403 -2.06 -14.88 17.34
CA TYR A 403 -1.33 -15.74 16.40
C TYR A 403 -0.54 -16.82 17.13
N ILE A 404 -0.98 -18.05 16.93
CA ILE A 404 -0.28 -19.24 17.44
C ILE A 404 0.97 -19.50 16.56
N THR A 405 2.05 -19.88 17.22
CA THR A 405 3.34 -20.15 16.59
C THR A 405 3.27 -21.32 15.61
N ASN A 406 3.83 -21.12 14.41
CA ASN A 406 4.10 -22.18 13.45
C ASN A 406 5.62 -22.34 13.27
N ARG A 407 6.18 -23.44 13.82
CA ARG A 407 7.62 -23.75 13.70
C ARG A 407 8.04 -24.22 12.30
N ASN A 408 7.08 -24.62 11.47
CA ASN A 408 7.33 -25.09 10.11
C ASN A 408 7.28 -23.96 9.06
N LEU A 409 7.08 -22.72 9.53
CA LEU A 409 7.03 -21.56 8.63
C LEU A 409 8.37 -21.38 7.91
N THR A 410 8.30 -21.22 6.58
CA THR A 410 9.46 -21.04 5.70
C THR A 410 9.28 -19.84 4.78
N TRP A 411 10.28 -19.60 3.91
CA TRP A 411 10.27 -18.53 2.92
C TRP A 411 9.17 -18.71 1.88
N GLU A 412 8.50 -17.63 1.50
CA GLU A 412 7.77 -17.57 0.24
C GLU A 412 8.79 -17.52 -0.90
N LYS A 413 8.56 -18.27 -1.98
CA LYS A 413 9.47 -18.35 -3.12
C LYS A 413 8.77 -17.96 -4.41
N THR A 414 9.36 -16.99 -5.10
CA THR A 414 8.90 -16.58 -6.43
C THR A 414 9.89 -17.09 -7.47
N HIS A 415 9.42 -17.96 -8.36
CA HIS A 415 10.12 -18.48 -9.52
C HIS A 415 9.76 -17.61 -10.71
N ASP A 416 10.74 -17.00 -11.35
CA ASP A 416 10.55 -16.09 -12.47
C ASP A 416 11.26 -16.63 -13.72
N LEU A 417 10.51 -16.76 -14.81
CA LEU A 417 11.01 -17.05 -16.14
C LEU A 417 10.71 -15.84 -17.02
N ASN A 418 11.76 -15.25 -17.59
CA ASN A 418 11.65 -14.10 -18.48
C ASN A 418 12.33 -14.41 -19.83
N ILE A 419 11.67 -14.02 -20.92
CA ILE A 419 12.21 -14.05 -22.29
C ILE A 419 12.07 -12.64 -22.85
N GLY A 420 13.20 -12.02 -23.20
CA GLY A 420 13.24 -10.63 -23.64
C GLY A 420 13.94 -10.46 -24.99
N ILE A 421 13.48 -9.48 -25.74
CA ILE A 421 14.06 -9.02 -26.99
C ILE A 421 14.37 -7.52 -26.85
N ASP A 422 15.63 -7.14 -27.13
CA ASP A 422 16.04 -5.76 -27.30
C ASP A 422 16.40 -5.56 -28.78
N ALA A 423 15.73 -4.62 -29.46
CA ALA A 423 15.96 -4.31 -30.86
C ALA A 423 16.07 -2.81 -31.10
N SER A 424 17.07 -2.39 -31.87
CA SER A 424 17.26 -1.00 -32.28
C SER A 424 17.37 -0.92 -33.80
N PHE A 425 16.70 0.06 -34.40
CA PHE A 425 16.60 0.22 -35.84
C PHE A 425 16.92 1.64 -36.29
N LEU A 426 17.38 1.78 -37.55
CA LEU A 426 17.54 3.04 -38.28
C LEU A 426 18.46 4.06 -37.55
N ASN A 427 19.65 3.64 -37.18
CA ASN A 427 20.64 4.41 -36.41
C ASN A 427 20.08 4.80 -35.01
N ASN A 428 19.53 3.80 -34.30
CA ASN A 428 18.90 3.96 -32.98
C ASN A 428 17.78 5.01 -32.97
N ARG A 429 17.04 5.12 -34.08
CA ARG A 429 15.84 5.98 -34.13
C ARG A 429 14.62 5.29 -33.56
N ILE A 430 14.63 3.97 -33.52
CA ILE A 430 13.58 3.14 -32.94
C ILE A 430 14.25 2.13 -32.02
N ASP A 431 13.97 2.19 -30.74
CA ASP A 431 14.44 1.24 -29.73
C ASP A 431 13.23 0.52 -29.12
N LEU A 432 13.20 -0.79 -29.26
CA LEU A 432 12.15 -1.68 -28.76
C LEU A 432 12.74 -2.62 -27.71
N THR A 433 12.12 -2.68 -26.55
CA THR A 433 12.29 -3.74 -25.54
C THR A 433 10.96 -4.44 -25.37
N LEU A 434 10.96 -5.76 -25.50
CA LEU A 434 9.80 -6.63 -25.31
C LEU A 434 10.17 -7.74 -24.35
N ASP A 435 9.42 -7.90 -23.27
CA ASP A 435 9.58 -8.95 -22.28
C ASP A 435 8.30 -9.76 -22.14
N LEU A 436 8.44 -11.08 -22.17
CA LEU A 436 7.41 -12.06 -21.82
C LEU A 436 7.86 -12.76 -20.56
N TYR A 437 7.00 -12.75 -19.55
CA TYR A 437 7.34 -13.36 -18.28
C TYR A 437 6.26 -14.28 -17.74
N LYS A 438 6.71 -15.22 -16.93
CA LYS A 438 5.87 -16.07 -16.12
C LYS A 438 6.48 -16.19 -14.73
N THR A 439 5.75 -15.71 -13.71
CA THR A 439 6.13 -15.89 -12.32
C THR A 439 5.20 -16.87 -11.62
N LYS A 440 5.77 -17.69 -10.76
CA LYS A 440 5.05 -18.63 -9.90
C LYS A 440 5.54 -18.42 -8.48
N THR A 441 4.64 -17.99 -7.59
CA THR A 441 4.95 -17.86 -6.17
C THR A 441 4.38 -19.05 -5.44
N THR A 442 5.26 -19.79 -4.77
CA THR A 442 4.95 -20.96 -3.93
C THR A 442 5.14 -20.61 -2.47
N ASP A 443 4.60 -21.44 -1.60
CA ASP A 443 4.73 -21.28 -0.16
C ASP A 443 4.20 -19.91 0.35
N VAL A 444 3.20 -19.34 -0.34
CA VAL A 444 2.59 -18.06 0.06
C VAL A 444 2.02 -18.19 1.47
N ILE A 445 2.34 -17.20 2.32
CA ILE A 445 1.96 -17.22 3.72
C ILE A 445 0.55 -16.66 3.86
N LEU A 446 -0.36 -17.51 4.33
CA LEU A 446 -1.72 -17.13 4.68
C LEU A 446 -1.99 -17.36 6.16
N SER A 447 -2.84 -16.51 6.73
CA SER A 447 -3.35 -16.65 8.09
C SER A 447 -4.60 -17.51 8.08
N GLN A 448 -4.56 -18.64 8.78
CA GLN A 448 -5.68 -19.56 8.97
C GLN A 448 -6.28 -19.37 10.35
N ALA A 449 -7.61 -19.21 10.43
CA ALA A 449 -8.33 -19.34 11.68
C ALA A 449 -8.30 -20.79 12.17
N LEU A 450 -7.98 -20.98 13.45
CA LEU A 450 -7.97 -22.30 14.07
C LEU A 450 -9.37 -22.68 14.52
N PRO A 451 -9.73 -24.00 14.51
CA PRO A 451 -11.02 -24.45 14.96
C PRO A 451 -11.29 -24.04 16.42
N THR A 452 -12.37 -23.30 16.64
CA THR A 452 -12.75 -22.81 17.97
C THR A 452 -13.13 -23.93 18.92
N SER A 453 -13.58 -25.08 18.39
CA SER A 453 -13.85 -26.31 19.17
C SER A 453 -12.59 -26.90 19.82
N ILE A 454 -11.38 -26.60 19.30
CA ILE A 454 -10.12 -27.13 19.82
C ILE A 454 -9.38 -26.06 20.64
N MET A 455 -9.27 -24.84 20.11
CA MET A 455 -8.45 -23.77 20.69
C MET A 455 -9.26 -22.72 21.46
N GLY A 456 -10.59 -22.71 21.31
CA GLY A 456 -11.43 -21.61 21.79
C GLY A 456 -11.24 -20.34 20.95
N ASN A 457 -11.72 -19.22 21.49
CA ASN A 457 -11.55 -17.91 20.90
C ASN A 457 -10.45 -17.13 21.62
N TYR A 458 -9.69 -16.34 20.85
CA TYR A 458 -8.73 -15.40 21.39
C TYR A 458 -9.42 -14.28 22.17
N ASN A 459 -10.47 -13.68 21.58
CA ASN A 459 -11.26 -12.63 22.23
C ASN A 459 -12.68 -12.60 21.63
N GLY A 460 -13.71 -12.71 22.49
CA GLY A 460 -15.09 -12.73 22.05
C GLY A 460 -15.36 -13.80 20.99
N SER A 461 -15.72 -13.38 19.78
CA SER A 461 -15.91 -14.25 18.61
C SER A 461 -14.68 -14.38 17.69
N ILE A 462 -13.53 -13.79 18.05
CA ILE A 462 -12.32 -13.84 17.24
C ILE A 462 -11.56 -15.14 17.55
N PRO A 463 -11.38 -16.04 16.56
CA PRO A 463 -10.63 -17.28 16.76
C PRO A 463 -9.13 -17.00 16.83
N TYR A 464 -8.38 -17.91 17.44
CA TYR A 464 -6.93 -17.98 17.27
C TYR A 464 -6.57 -18.22 15.80
N LYS A 465 -5.43 -17.70 15.37
CA LYS A 465 -4.93 -17.80 13.99
C LYS A 465 -3.53 -18.41 13.96
N MET A 466 -3.17 -19.00 12.83
CA MET A 466 -1.84 -19.52 12.56
C MET A 466 -1.44 -19.15 11.13
N ASN A 467 -0.23 -18.62 10.97
CA ASN A 467 0.35 -18.40 9.64
C ASN A 467 0.90 -19.71 9.09
N LYS A 468 0.56 -20.04 7.84
CA LYS A 468 1.02 -21.25 7.13
C LYS A 468 1.50 -20.89 5.73
N ASN A 469 2.53 -21.59 5.25
CA ASN A 469 2.89 -21.60 3.83
C ASN A 469 1.93 -22.54 3.09
N ALA A 470 0.90 -22.01 2.44
CA ALA A 470 -0.23 -22.82 2.04
C ALA A 470 -0.91 -22.43 0.73
N ALA A 471 -0.45 -21.35 0.09
CA ALA A 471 -1.03 -20.95 -1.18
C ALA A 471 0.02 -20.84 -2.29
N GLU A 472 -0.47 -20.87 -3.51
CA GLU A 472 0.31 -20.72 -4.72
C GLU A 472 -0.38 -19.75 -5.67
N THR A 473 0.40 -18.83 -6.26
CA THR A 473 -0.09 -17.91 -7.29
C THR A 473 0.76 -18.00 -8.55
N GLU A 474 0.17 -17.70 -9.69
CA GLU A 474 0.85 -17.61 -10.97
C GLU A 474 0.49 -16.27 -11.62
N ASN A 475 1.48 -15.56 -12.14
CA ASN A 475 1.30 -14.36 -12.93
C ASN A 475 2.02 -14.52 -14.29
N ARG A 476 1.39 -14.09 -15.38
CA ARG A 476 1.93 -14.06 -16.73
C ARG A 476 1.71 -12.69 -17.32
N GLY A 477 2.72 -12.19 -18.00
CA GLY A 477 2.57 -10.87 -18.60
C GLY A 477 3.45 -10.63 -19.80
N ILE A 478 3.14 -9.52 -20.44
CA ILE A 478 3.92 -8.92 -21.50
C ILE A 478 4.21 -7.46 -21.13
N GLU A 479 5.45 -7.05 -21.30
CA GLU A 479 5.90 -5.67 -21.13
C GLU A 479 6.59 -5.21 -22.39
N MET A 480 6.26 -4.00 -22.84
CA MET A 480 6.84 -3.38 -24.03
C MET A 480 7.24 -1.95 -23.73
N ALA A 481 8.44 -1.60 -24.09
CA ALA A 481 8.90 -0.21 -24.15
C ALA A 481 9.40 0.09 -25.58
N LEU A 482 8.78 1.10 -26.18
CA LEU A 482 9.15 1.58 -27.51
C LEU A 482 9.55 3.05 -27.42
N ASN A 483 10.81 3.35 -27.74
CA ASN A 483 11.32 4.71 -27.84
C ASN A 483 11.57 5.04 -29.30
N THR A 484 11.11 6.20 -29.75
CA THR A 484 11.28 6.64 -31.12
C THR A 484 11.80 8.08 -31.18
N ARG A 485 12.74 8.33 -32.09
CA ARG A 485 13.18 9.67 -32.49
C ARG A 485 12.51 10.01 -33.82
N ASN A 486 11.32 10.57 -33.76
CA ASN A 486 10.46 10.79 -34.92
C ASN A 486 11.07 11.83 -35.87
N ILE A 487 11.49 12.97 -35.33
CA ILE A 487 12.13 14.04 -36.06
C ILE A 487 13.37 14.50 -35.30
N VAL A 488 14.50 14.61 -36.02
CA VAL A 488 15.74 15.14 -35.48
C VAL A 488 16.28 16.15 -36.50
N LYS A 489 16.05 17.44 -36.25
CA LYS A 489 16.57 18.57 -37.05
C LYS A 489 17.32 19.53 -36.09
N LYS A 490 18.09 20.44 -36.67
CA LYS A 490 18.91 21.42 -35.93
C LYS A 490 18.14 22.17 -34.86
N ASP A 491 16.95 22.69 -35.19
CA ASP A 491 16.15 23.53 -34.31
C ASP A 491 14.90 22.85 -33.81
N PHE A 492 14.60 21.61 -34.27
CA PHE A 492 13.39 20.88 -33.87
C PHE A 492 13.66 19.38 -33.67
N THR A 493 13.34 18.88 -32.50
CA THR A 493 13.36 17.45 -32.23
C THR A 493 11.99 16.99 -31.67
N TRP A 494 11.56 15.82 -32.11
CA TRP A 494 10.39 15.14 -31.59
C TRP A 494 10.73 13.69 -31.31
N SER A 495 10.52 13.27 -30.06
CA SER A 495 10.66 11.88 -29.62
C SER A 495 9.40 11.41 -28.91
N SER A 496 9.11 10.12 -29.05
CA SER A 496 7.99 9.47 -28.37
C SER A 496 8.46 8.25 -27.58
N THR A 497 7.83 8.01 -26.44
CA THR A 497 7.99 6.79 -25.64
C THR A 497 6.61 6.18 -25.44
N VAL A 498 6.46 4.91 -25.79
CA VAL A 498 5.28 4.10 -25.51
C VAL A 498 5.67 3.00 -24.54
N THR A 499 4.96 2.88 -23.43
CA THR A 499 5.09 1.74 -22.51
C THR A 499 3.76 1.01 -22.44
N PHE A 500 3.78 -0.30 -22.58
CA PHE A 500 2.59 -1.12 -22.48
C PHE A 500 2.88 -2.31 -21.56
N THR A 501 1.97 -2.57 -20.62
CA THR A 501 2.04 -3.72 -19.73
C THR A 501 0.67 -4.37 -19.66
N ALA A 502 0.62 -5.68 -19.90
CA ALA A 502 -0.56 -6.49 -19.64
C ALA A 502 -0.16 -7.70 -18.80
N ASN A 503 -0.91 -7.97 -17.74
CA ASN A 503 -0.66 -9.13 -16.90
C ASN A 503 -1.95 -9.86 -16.52
N LYS A 504 -1.83 -11.14 -16.25
CA LYS A 504 -2.92 -12.00 -15.76
C LYS A 504 -2.43 -12.85 -14.61
N GLU A 505 -2.95 -12.53 -13.44
CA GLU A 505 -2.68 -13.23 -12.21
C GLU A 505 -3.76 -14.26 -11.89
N LYS A 506 -3.37 -15.38 -11.28
CA LYS A 506 -4.28 -16.44 -10.81
C LYS A 506 -3.79 -17.06 -9.51
N ILE A 507 -4.70 -17.30 -8.61
CA ILE A 507 -4.50 -18.19 -7.47
C ILE A 507 -4.59 -19.63 -7.96
N LYS A 508 -3.58 -20.43 -7.69
CA LYS A 508 -3.48 -21.83 -8.13
C LYS A 508 -3.97 -22.80 -7.06
N SER A 509 -3.68 -22.49 -5.82
CA SER A 509 -4.12 -23.27 -4.66
C SER A 509 -4.23 -22.39 -3.43
N LEU A 510 -5.06 -22.79 -2.50
CA LEU A 510 -5.24 -22.21 -1.19
C LEU A 510 -5.00 -23.25 -0.09
N ILE A 511 -5.02 -22.80 1.16
CA ILE A 511 -4.77 -23.60 2.35
C ILE A 511 -5.73 -24.80 2.43
N ASP A 512 -5.19 -25.96 2.78
CA ASP A 512 -5.95 -27.21 3.00
C ASP A 512 -6.89 -27.60 1.82
N GLY A 513 -6.55 -27.18 0.57
CA GLY A 513 -7.33 -27.49 -0.62
C GLY A 513 -8.66 -26.72 -0.73
N GLN A 514 -8.83 -25.64 0.02
CA GLN A 514 -10.00 -24.77 -0.10
C GLN A 514 -10.06 -24.10 -1.47
N ASP A 515 -11.25 -23.98 -2.03
CA ASP A 515 -11.47 -23.27 -3.28
C ASP A 515 -11.56 -21.75 -3.10
N MET A 516 -11.92 -21.30 -1.89
CA MET A 516 -12.17 -19.89 -1.60
C MET A 516 -11.90 -19.55 -0.13
N MET A 517 -11.35 -18.34 0.09
CA MET A 517 -11.18 -17.73 1.41
C MET A 517 -11.56 -16.26 1.36
N PHE A 518 -12.23 -15.75 2.40
CA PHE A 518 -12.52 -14.32 2.51
C PHE A 518 -11.29 -13.55 2.99
N ASN A 519 -11.10 -12.35 2.42
CA ASN A 519 -10.08 -11.44 2.90
C ASN A 519 -10.55 -10.79 4.21
N ALA A 520 -9.97 -11.18 5.34
CA ALA A 520 -10.36 -10.69 6.67
C ALA A 520 -10.21 -9.16 6.86
N LYS A 521 -9.40 -8.50 6.03
CA LYS A 521 -9.18 -7.04 6.10
C LYS A 521 -10.09 -6.24 5.17
N LYS A 522 -10.68 -6.90 4.15
CA LYS A 522 -11.54 -6.28 3.14
C LYS A 522 -12.68 -7.24 2.82
N GLY A 523 -13.77 -7.15 3.56
CA GLY A 523 -14.94 -8.07 3.47
C GLY A 523 -15.57 -8.20 2.09
N ASP A 524 -15.25 -7.30 1.16
CA ASP A 524 -15.73 -7.31 -0.22
C ASP A 524 -14.80 -8.05 -1.20
N MET A 525 -13.66 -8.55 -0.73
CA MET A 525 -12.66 -9.25 -1.54
C MET A 525 -12.52 -10.70 -1.13
N VAL A 526 -12.20 -11.53 -2.10
CA VAL A 526 -12.04 -12.97 -1.92
C VAL A 526 -10.75 -13.46 -2.56
N PHE A 527 -10.12 -14.45 -1.94
CA PHE A 527 -9.13 -15.32 -2.57
C PHE A 527 -9.85 -16.57 -3.08
N LYS A 528 -9.95 -16.72 -4.39
CA LYS A 528 -10.63 -17.85 -5.03
C LYS A 528 -9.70 -18.49 -6.04
N VAL A 529 -9.62 -19.82 -6.01
CA VAL A 529 -8.80 -20.58 -6.98
C VAL A 529 -9.26 -20.30 -8.41
N GLY A 530 -8.31 -19.99 -9.29
CA GLY A 530 -8.57 -19.60 -10.68
C GLY A 530 -8.73 -18.09 -10.91
N GLU A 531 -8.98 -17.30 -9.86
CA GLU A 531 -9.16 -15.85 -9.90
C GLU A 531 -7.89 -15.10 -9.46
N GLY A 532 -7.86 -13.78 -9.70
CA GLY A 532 -6.77 -12.89 -9.24
C GLY A 532 -6.85 -12.60 -7.75
N VAL A 533 -5.72 -12.21 -7.14
CA VAL A 533 -5.61 -11.93 -5.68
C VAL A 533 -6.53 -10.78 -5.23
N GLY A 534 -6.81 -9.82 -6.10
CA GLY A 534 -7.65 -8.65 -5.78
C GLY A 534 -9.08 -8.74 -6.29
N SER A 535 -9.68 -9.92 -6.29
CA SER A 535 -11.04 -10.14 -6.83
C SER A 535 -12.12 -9.66 -5.88
N PHE A 536 -13.07 -8.87 -6.41
CA PHE A 536 -14.27 -8.44 -5.69
C PHE A 536 -15.33 -9.53 -5.73
N TYR A 537 -15.89 -9.85 -4.55
CA TYR A 537 -16.90 -10.87 -4.37
C TYR A 537 -18.19 -10.23 -3.81
N LYS A 538 -19.08 -9.85 -4.72
CA LYS A 538 -20.29 -9.09 -4.44
C LYS A 538 -21.46 -9.60 -5.27
N TYR A 539 -22.63 -8.99 -5.06
CA TYR A 539 -23.77 -9.17 -5.95
C TYR A 539 -23.53 -8.41 -7.26
N LYS A 540 -23.81 -9.05 -8.38
CA LYS A 540 -23.73 -8.42 -9.69
C LYS A 540 -25.05 -7.77 -10.03
N VAL A 541 -25.03 -6.46 -10.24
CA VAL A 541 -26.20 -5.67 -10.61
C VAL A 541 -26.42 -5.78 -12.11
N LEU A 542 -27.65 -6.11 -12.54
CA LEU A 542 -28.09 -6.15 -13.92
C LEU A 542 -28.81 -4.85 -14.35
N GLY A 543 -29.23 -4.03 -13.39
CA GLY A 543 -29.99 -2.80 -13.60
C GLY A 543 -31.06 -2.64 -12.53
N ILE A 544 -32.19 -2.08 -12.91
CA ILE A 544 -33.38 -1.93 -12.09
C ILE A 544 -34.54 -2.68 -12.72
N TRP A 545 -35.43 -3.22 -11.89
CA TRP A 545 -36.66 -3.85 -12.35
C TRP A 545 -37.55 -2.83 -13.06
N GLN A 546 -38.02 -3.17 -14.28
CA GLN A 546 -38.89 -2.31 -15.10
C GLN A 546 -40.37 -2.60 -14.78
N TYR A 547 -41.26 -1.65 -15.09
CA TYR A 547 -42.70 -1.85 -14.95
C TYR A 547 -43.23 -3.06 -15.73
N SER A 548 -42.64 -3.33 -16.88
CA SER A 548 -42.98 -4.50 -17.72
C SER A 548 -42.55 -5.84 -17.08
N GLU A 549 -41.72 -5.81 -16.05
CA GLU A 549 -41.20 -6.99 -15.33
C GLU A 549 -41.84 -7.15 -13.94
N LYS A 550 -42.92 -6.40 -13.61
CA LYS A 550 -43.53 -6.36 -12.28
C LYS A 550 -43.86 -7.75 -11.72
N GLU A 551 -44.46 -8.61 -12.54
CA GLU A 551 -44.81 -9.99 -12.11
C GLU A 551 -43.55 -10.83 -11.78
N THR A 552 -42.49 -10.66 -12.58
CA THR A 552 -41.23 -11.35 -12.33
C THR A 552 -40.52 -10.77 -11.11
N ALA A 553 -40.53 -9.45 -10.91
CA ALA A 553 -39.92 -8.80 -9.75
C ALA A 553 -40.54 -9.30 -8.43
N ALA A 554 -41.87 -9.50 -8.39
CA ALA A 554 -42.58 -10.03 -7.23
C ALA A 554 -42.09 -11.43 -6.79
N LEU A 555 -41.61 -12.28 -7.73
CA LEU A 555 -41.01 -13.57 -7.42
C LEU A 555 -39.70 -13.44 -6.63
N PHE A 556 -39.06 -12.28 -6.66
CA PHE A 556 -37.82 -11.97 -5.94
C PHE A 556 -38.05 -10.99 -4.78
N GLY A 557 -39.30 -10.80 -4.36
CA GLY A 557 -39.66 -9.86 -3.30
C GLY A 557 -39.35 -8.40 -3.63
N CYS A 558 -39.30 -8.05 -4.93
CA CYS A 558 -38.94 -6.72 -5.45
C CYS A 558 -40.12 -6.07 -6.17
N GLU A 559 -40.04 -4.73 -6.28
CA GLU A 559 -40.96 -3.91 -7.06
C GLU A 559 -40.25 -3.22 -8.24
N PRO A 560 -40.99 -2.71 -9.26
CA PRO A 560 -40.39 -1.87 -10.27
C PRO A 560 -39.68 -0.65 -9.65
N GLY A 561 -38.42 -0.43 -10.05
CA GLY A 561 -37.53 0.56 -9.44
C GLY A 561 -36.47 -0.02 -8.50
N ASP A 562 -36.67 -1.21 -7.96
CA ASP A 562 -35.67 -1.90 -7.15
C ASP A 562 -34.50 -2.42 -7.97
N ILE A 563 -33.37 -2.68 -7.28
CA ILE A 563 -32.15 -3.22 -7.90
C ILE A 563 -32.40 -4.65 -8.37
N LYS A 564 -32.13 -4.90 -9.66
CA LYS A 564 -32.15 -6.24 -10.26
C LYS A 564 -30.79 -6.89 -10.19
N LEU A 565 -30.69 -8.04 -9.50
CA LEU A 565 -29.47 -8.78 -9.29
C LEU A 565 -29.35 -9.99 -10.23
N ASP A 566 -28.11 -10.33 -10.61
CA ASP A 566 -27.76 -11.63 -11.18
C ASP A 566 -27.58 -12.63 -10.03
N LEU A 567 -28.45 -13.64 -9.97
CA LEU A 567 -28.54 -14.60 -8.88
C LEU A 567 -28.13 -16.00 -9.37
N PRO A 568 -26.86 -16.39 -9.24
CA PRO A 568 -26.34 -17.66 -9.77
C PRO A 568 -27.01 -18.91 -9.19
N SER A 569 -27.58 -18.83 -7.99
CA SER A 569 -28.28 -19.95 -7.37
C SER A 569 -29.67 -20.18 -7.95
N VAL A 570 -30.25 -19.19 -8.61
CA VAL A 570 -31.58 -19.26 -9.21
C VAL A 570 -31.50 -19.86 -10.61
N LYS A 571 -32.33 -20.85 -10.88
CA LYS A 571 -32.46 -21.51 -12.18
C LYS A 571 -33.89 -21.30 -12.72
N LYS A 572 -34.03 -21.42 -14.06
CA LYS A 572 -35.31 -21.34 -14.75
C LYS A 572 -35.48 -22.55 -15.66
N ASP A 573 -36.65 -23.14 -15.64
CA ASP A 573 -37.07 -24.20 -16.56
C ASP A 573 -38.49 -23.94 -17.10
N GLY A 574 -39.13 -24.95 -17.72
CA GLY A 574 -40.50 -24.85 -18.23
C GLY A 574 -41.58 -24.64 -17.15
N ASN A 575 -41.27 -24.89 -15.89
CA ASN A 575 -42.17 -24.74 -14.75
C ASN A 575 -41.97 -23.45 -13.97
N GLY A 576 -40.99 -22.60 -14.37
CA GLY A 576 -40.71 -21.31 -13.72
C GLY A 576 -39.32 -21.21 -13.10
N TYR A 577 -39.18 -20.35 -12.10
CA TYR A 577 -37.93 -20.15 -11.37
C TYR A 577 -37.86 -21.05 -10.14
N TYR A 578 -36.67 -21.58 -9.84
CA TYR A 578 -36.39 -22.42 -8.68
C TYR A 578 -34.95 -22.30 -8.19
N TYR A 579 -34.69 -22.75 -6.98
CA TYR A 579 -33.34 -22.93 -6.44
C TYR A 579 -33.23 -24.25 -5.69
N MET A 580 -31.98 -24.67 -5.41
CA MET A 580 -31.72 -25.82 -4.55
C MET A 580 -31.44 -25.33 -3.12
N ASN A 581 -32.11 -25.92 -2.11
CA ASN A 581 -31.82 -25.65 -0.71
C ASN A 581 -30.49 -26.34 -0.28
N PRO A 582 -29.94 -26.07 0.92
CA PRO A 582 -28.71 -26.70 1.39
C PRO A 582 -28.77 -28.24 1.45
N GLU A 583 -29.93 -28.81 1.59
CA GLU A 583 -30.20 -30.27 1.61
C GLU A 583 -30.24 -30.87 0.21
N GLY A 584 -30.16 -30.04 -0.83
CA GLY A 584 -30.18 -30.44 -2.23
C GLY A 584 -31.59 -30.65 -2.81
N GLU A 585 -32.62 -30.16 -2.14
CA GLU A 585 -34.01 -30.25 -2.58
C GLU A 585 -34.38 -29.03 -3.45
N ARG A 586 -35.21 -29.27 -4.47
CA ARG A 586 -35.77 -28.19 -5.31
C ARG A 586 -36.82 -27.40 -4.56
N VAL A 587 -36.67 -26.07 -4.57
CA VAL A 587 -37.63 -25.11 -4.04
C VAL A 587 -38.10 -24.21 -5.18
N ASP A 588 -39.37 -24.26 -5.52
CA ASP A 588 -39.97 -23.41 -6.54
C ASP A 588 -40.22 -22.00 -5.99
N ILE A 589 -39.92 -20.99 -6.82
CA ILE A 589 -40.05 -19.57 -6.48
C ILE A 589 -41.42 -19.10 -7.03
N THR A 590 -42.32 -18.68 -6.13
CA THR A 590 -43.65 -18.19 -6.45
C THR A 590 -43.90 -16.84 -5.79
N ALA A 591 -44.98 -16.16 -6.14
CA ALA A 591 -45.35 -14.90 -5.48
C ALA A 591 -45.67 -15.07 -3.98
N GLU A 592 -46.15 -16.26 -3.58
CA GLU A 592 -46.42 -16.61 -2.17
C GLU A 592 -45.16 -17.05 -1.43
N ASN A 593 -44.14 -17.52 -2.17
CA ASN A 593 -42.83 -17.92 -1.63
C ASN A 593 -41.72 -17.27 -2.46
N PRO A 594 -41.52 -15.93 -2.34
CA PRO A 594 -40.54 -15.22 -3.11
C PRO A 594 -39.11 -15.60 -2.69
N TYR A 595 -38.18 -15.50 -3.65
CA TYR A 595 -36.77 -15.78 -3.39
C TYR A 595 -36.13 -14.69 -2.53
N SER A 596 -35.51 -15.09 -1.44
CA SER A 596 -34.65 -14.22 -0.62
C SER A 596 -33.18 -14.41 -1.00
N VAL A 597 -32.48 -13.32 -1.28
CA VAL A 597 -31.06 -13.33 -1.69
C VAL A 597 -30.18 -13.98 -0.62
N ARG A 598 -29.37 -14.97 -1.02
CA ARG A 598 -28.51 -15.76 -0.13
C ARG A 598 -27.03 -15.42 -0.37
N ALA A 599 -26.39 -14.81 0.62
CA ALA A 599 -25.02 -14.31 0.50
C ALA A 599 -23.98 -15.37 0.08
N ASP A 600 -24.15 -16.61 0.54
CA ASP A 600 -23.20 -17.69 0.26
C ASP A 600 -23.34 -18.29 -1.14
N TYR A 601 -24.46 -18.05 -1.83
CA TYR A 601 -24.80 -18.64 -3.12
C TYR A 601 -24.92 -17.63 -4.26
N ASP A 602 -25.26 -16.37 -3.94
CA ASP A 602 -25.59 -15.34 -4.93
C ASP A 602 -24.50 -14.29 -5.14
N ARG A 603 -23.50 -14.27 -4.25
CA ARG A 603 -22.30 -13.49 -4.51
C ARG A 603 -21.44 -14.16 -5.56
N GLN A 604 -20.79 -13.38 -6.40
CA GLN A 604 -19.91 -13.85 -7.45
C GLN A 604 -18.71 -12.92 -7.61
N VAL A 605 -17.66 -13.39 -8.27
CA VAL A 605 -16.54 -12.53 -8.66
C VAL A 605 -17.03 -11.61 -9.76
N ILE A 606 -17.10 -10.30 -9.47
CA ILE A 606 -17.61 -9.29 -10.41
C ILE A 606 -16.50 -8.54 -11.13
N GLY A 607 -15.27 -8.67 -10.69
CA GLY A 607 -14.10 -8.02 -11.26
C GLY A 607 -12.93 -8.01 -10.28
N ARG A 608 -11.89 -7.25 -10.60
CA ARG A 608 -10.65 -7.18 -9.80
C ARG A 608 -10.14 -5.74 -9.70
N ASN A 609 -9.32 -5.49 -8.68
CA ASN A 609 -8.72 -4.18 -8.43
C ASN A 609 -7.45 -3.92 -9.26
N THR A 610 -6.98 -4.89 -10.03
CA THR A 610 -5.81 -4.77 -10.91
C THR A 610 -6.27 -4.60 -12.36
N PRO A 611 -5.65 -3.69 -13.14
CA PRO A 611 -6.01 -3.50 -14.55
C PRO A 611 -5.60 -4.72 -15.40
N ASP A 612 -6.31 -4.93 -16.50
CA ASP A 612 -5.92 -5.91 -17.52
C ASP A 612 -4.68 -5.46 -18.28
N TRP A 613 -4.60 -4.14 -18.53
CA TRP A 613 -3.42 -3.52 -19.13
C TRP A 613 -3.28 -2.05 -18.70
N THR A 614 -2.04 -1.57 -18.82
CA THR A 614 -1.69 -0.16 -18.66
C THR A 614 -0.92 0.32 -19.88
N LEU A 615 -1.15 1.56 -20.27
CA LEU A 615 -0.47 2.22 -21.39
C LEU A 615 0.03 3.60 -20.94
N GLY A 616 1.31 3.85 -21.15
CA GLY A 616 1.91 5.17 -21.04
C GLY A 616 2.35 5.65 -22.43
N PHE A 617 2.00 6.88 -22.78
CA PHE A 617 2.42 7.50 -24.03
C PHE A 617 2.96 8.90 -23.76
N LYS A 618 4.27 9.07 -23.93
CA LYS A 618 4.98 10.34 -23.72
C LYS A 618 5.50 10.88 -25.04
N ASN A 619 5.25 12.15 -25.30
CA ASN A 619 5.85 12.89 -26.41
C ASN A 619 6.68 14.05 -25.87
N ASN A 620 7.89 14.20 -26.36
CA ASN A 620 8.76 15.32 -26.07
C ASN A 620 9.05 16.06 -27.37
N PHE A 621 8.77 17.36 -27.36
CA PHE A 621 9.06 18.28 -28.46
C PHE A 621 10.05 19.31 -27.95
N ARG A 622 11.09 19.55 -28.72
CA ARG A 622 12.02 20.66 -28.48
C ARG A 622 12.11 21.52 -29.73
N TYR A 623 11.85 22.78 -29.57
CA TYR A 623 12.03 23.79 -30.62
C TYR A 623 12.94 24.90 -30.09
N LYS A 624 14.19 24.96 -30.58
CA LYS A 624 15.25 25.86 -30.07
C LYS A 624 15.39 25.73 -28.54
N ASP A 625 14.98 26.75 -27.79
CA ASP A 625 15.08 26.84 -26.33
C ASP A 625 13.77 26.43 -25.60
N PHE A 626 12.75 26.05 -26.36
CA PHE A 626 11.47 25.61 -25.78
C PHE A 626 11.35 24.11 -25.78
N ASP A 627 10.98 23.57 -24.63
CA ASP A 627 10.68 22.14 -24.43
C ASP A 627 9.21 21.95 -24.04
N LEU A 628 8.51 21.04 -24.73
CA LEU A 628 7.16 20.62 -24.39
C LEU A 628 7.12 19.10 -24.19
N SER A 629 6.61 18.66 -23.05
CA SER A 629 6.39 17.25 -22.75
C SER A 629 4.91 16.99 -22.50
N ILE A 630 4.34 16.04 -23.24
CA ILE A 630 2.94 15.59 -23.07
C ILE A 630 2.98 14.12 -22.69
N PHE A 631 2.33 13.76 -21.57
CA PHE A 631 2.22 12.39 -21.10
C PHE A 631 0.75 12.00 -20.95
N LEU A 632 0.37 10.91 -21.60
CA LEU A 632 -0.94 10.27 -21.50
C LEU A 632 -0.77 8.92 -20.82
N TYR A 633 -1.69 8.61 -19.92
CA TYR A 633 -1.70 7.35 -19.19
C TYR A 633 -3.11 6.75 -19.18
N ALA A 634 -3.20 5.46 -19.50
CA ALA A 634 -4.45 4.73 -19.49
C ALA A 634 -4.35 3.43 -18.69
N ARG A 635 -5.41 3.09 -17.98
CA ARG A 635 -5.65 1.80 -17.34
C ARG A 635 -6.98 1.26 -17.80
N TRP A 636 -7.06 -0.04 -18.02
CA TRP A 636 -8.28 -0.68 -18.46
C TRP A 636 -8.56 -1.97 -17.70
N GLY A 637 -9.84 -2.29 -17.46
CA GLY A 637 -10.29 -3.52 -16.81
C GLY A 637 -10.20 -3.50 -15.29
N GLN A 638 -9.81 -2.37 -14.68
CA GLN A 638 -9.74 -2.21 -13.23
C GLN A 638 -11.10 -1.80 -12.66
N MET A 639 -11.52 -2.46 -11.57
CA MET A 639 -12.63 -2.03 -10.75
C MET A 639 -12.14 -1.36 -9.47
N MET A 640 -12.88 -0.40 -8.98
CA MET A 640 -12.65 0.25 -7.70
C MET A 640 -13.91 0.15 -6.84
N ASN A 641 -13.73 -0.04 -5.53
CA ASN A 641 -14.81 0.11 -4.59
C ASN A 641 -15.03 1.61 -4.37
N TYR A 642 -16.18 2.11 -4.79
CA TYR A 642 -16.62 3.46 -4.49
C TYR A 642 -17.39 3.38 -3.18
N GLY A 643 -16.80 3.85 -2.09
CA GLY A 643 -17.46 3.95 -0.79
C GLY A 643 -18.52 5.05 -0.85
N SER A 644 -19.75 4.71 -0.59
CA SER A 644 -20.85 5.65 -0.32
C SER A 644 -20.84 5.99 1.15
#